data_1cf30e6f21e9536df4a2ec152f8febed
#
_entry.id   1cf30e6f21e9536df4a2ec152f8febed
#
_cell.length_a   1.000
_cell.length_b   1.000
_cell.length_c   1.000
_cell.angle_alpha   90.00
_cell.angle_beta   90.00
_cell.angle_gamma   90.00
#
_symmetry.space_group_name_H-M   'P 1'
#
loop_
_entity.id
_entity.type
_entity.pdbx_description
1 polymer ?
#
loop_
_entity_poly.entity_id
_entity_poly.type
_entity_poly.pdbx_seq_one_letter_code
_entity_poly.pdbx_strand_id
1 'polypeptide(L)'
;MKPGRNDPCPCGSGQKYKRCCGLQPVTASPPAVPGEHEIGALVALINQGRLSEAEHRARGLLKIHPDSGMLWKTLSVALMRQGKEALQALRKTVELMPQDPEAHSNLGTALRARGQWSEALASLRRTLEIWPHDVRSLIDAADTMRALGQARESVALYQRALQIDARAVEAQNNLGNAFLELGQPADAVGCYRLALEIRADDGVAHCNLGTALRQLGRLPEALSSTQQAIALDPGLSVAHHNLGLVFEGLGQREQAVAGYRQALALKPDYVEALNNLGRVLPEVGELDEAVSLCHKAIELDPQRAESHCYLANVLFELRRFDAAAASYRRALALQPRDALAHASLGAALRMQGDAAAAEASCRAALAIDPNSVAALSLLGELRADRGQFSEAEASFQRAIAIDPSFCFAFYSLAMNRKMTVDDTAWLKGTEALLAKPLPLGHEISLRYALGKYFDDVKQYDEAFSHYRRANELTKRYGVNYDRAGLVERVDRAIDGFDAAAIRRHQSHGHTSERPVFIVGMLRSGTSLTEQILASHPAVFGAGELPFWQSAYAAYEAAGLEGHDGGALIPGMARDYLDHLTALSDDAQRVIDKMPLNFMSVGLICAAFPKARIIHVRRHPIDTCLSIYFQYLSHLHPYANDLGNLAHYYGEYVRVTNHWRAVLPATMLLEITYEALIEDQELWTRRMLDFLGLPWDPHCLDFHKTDRTVITLSKWQVRQKIHASSVGRWRSYEKYVAPLRHLVELVPSGGGPQPM
;
A
#
# COMPACT_ATOMS: atom_id res chain seq x y z
N MET A 1 1.29 -95.16 -31.05
CA MET A 1 -0.07 -95.04 -30.49
C MET A 1 0.10 -94.38 -29.11
N LYS A 2 -0.69 -93.35 -28.77
CA LYS A 2 -0.75 -92.85 -27.42
C LYS A 2 -1.47 -93.86 -26.55
N PRO A 3 -0.91 -94.25 -25.37
CA PRO A 3 -1.60 -95.18 -24.49
C PRO A 3 -2.94 -94.63 -24.05
N GLY A 4 -3.97 -95.48 -23.96
CA GLY A 4 -5.28 -95.16 -23.47
C GLY A 4 -5.24 -94.75 -21.99
N ARG A 5 -6.20 -93.90 -21.54
CA ARG A 5 -6.24 -93.32 -20.20
C ARG A 5 -6.10 -94.33 -19.07
N ASN A 6 -6.51 -95.58 -19.30
CA ASN A 6 -6.52 -96.65 -18.32
C ASN A 6 -5.36 -97.71 -18.57
N ASP A 7 -4.57 -97.55 -19.61
CA ASP A 7 -3.46 -98.46 -19.92
C ASP A 7 -2.32 -98.31 -18.91
N PRO A 8 -1.46 -99.31 -18.70
CA PRO A 8 -0.25 -99.20 -17.90
C PRO A 8 0.65 -98.10 -18.45
N CYS A 9 1.22 -97.29 -17.56
CA CYS A 9 2.05 -96.19 -17.98
C CYS A 9 3.36 -96.68 -18.60
N PRO A 10 3.78 -96.22 -19.76
CA PRO A 10 4.98 -96.73 -20.45
C PRO A 10 6.28 -96.34 -19.73
N CYS A 11 6.25 -95.52 -18.66
CA CYS A 11 7.42 -95.21 -17.84
C CYS A 11 7.84 -96.32 -16.86
N GLY A 12 7.14 -97.44 -16.82
CA GLY A 12 7.48 -98.61 -15.99
C GLY A 12 7.02 -98.48 -14.51
N SER A 13 6.26 -97.51 -14.15
CA SER A 13 5.80 -97.22 -12.74
C SER A 13 4.73 -98.18 -12.21
N GLY A 14 4.20 -99.06 -13.05
CA GLY A 14 3.10 -99.96 -12.67
C GLY A 14 1.72 -99.28 -12.49
N GLN A 15 1.65 -97.97 -12.62
CA GLN A 15 0.39 -97.20 -12.49
C GLN A 15 -0.30 -96.95 -13.85
N LYS A 16 -1.60 -96.74 -13.84
CA LYS A 16 -2.38 -96.30 -15.02
C LYS A 16 -1.90 -94.96 -15.53
N TYR A 17 -1.79 -94.78 -16.87
CA TYR A 17 -1.29 -93.59 -17.54
C TYR A 17 -1.93 -92.28 -16.98
N LYS A 18 -3.24 -92.32 -16.69
CA LYS A 18 -3.95 -91.20 -16.10
C LYS A 18 -3.55 -90.82 -14.65
N ARG A 19 -2.87 -91.72 -13.91
CA ARG A 19 -2.41 -91.51 -12.54
C ARG A 19 -0.88 -91.37 -12.43
N CYS A 20 -0.15 -91.36 -13.55
CA CYS A 20 1.28 -91.20 -13.62
C CYS A 20 1.64 -90.08 -14.66
N CYS A 21 2.19 -90.44 -15.79
CA CYS A 21 2.64 -89.44 -16.79
C CYS A 21 1.49 -88.69 -17.48
N GLY A 22 0.24 -89.15 -17.33
CA GLY A 22 -0.97 -88.39 -17.75
C GLY A 22 -1.38 -87.27 -16.79
N LEU A 23 -0.71 -87.10 -15.64
CA LEU A 23 -0.85 -86.08 -14.67
C LEU A 23 0.16 -84.92 -14.80
N GLN A 24 0.93 -84.85 -15.86
CA GLN A 24 1.75 -83.67 -16.09
C GLN A 24 0.86 -82.45 -16.18
N PRO A 25 1.09 -81.41 -15.37
CA PRO A 25 0.37 -80.15 -15.54
C PRO A 25 0.69 -79.65 -16.95
N VAL A 26 -0.33 -79.32 -17.70
CA VAL A 26 -0.19 -78.53 -18.91
C VAL A 26 0.53 -77.28 -18.48
N THR A 27 1.84 -77.18 -18.72
CA THR A 27 2.54 -75.89 -18.65
C THR A 27 1.81 -75.00 -19.63
N ALA A 28 1.05 -74.02 -19.09
CA ALA A 28 0.51 -73.01 -19.93
C ALA A 28 1.64 -72.42 -20.75
N SER A 29 1.53 -72.50 -22.06
CA SER A 29 2.42 -71.71 -22.92
C SER A 29 2.51 -70.34 -22.42
N PRO A 30 3.70 -69.69 -22.37
CA PRO A 30 3.77 -68.28 -22.01
C PRO A 30 2.74 -67.54 -22.89
N PRO A 31 1.97 -66.57 -22.33
CA PRO A 31 0.98 -65.88 -23.09
C PRO A 31 1.66 -65.33 -24.35
N ALA A 32 1.10 -65.66 -25.52
CA ALA A 32 1.64 -65.18 -26.78
C ALA A 32 1.70 -63.65 -26.72
N VAL A 33 2.81 -63.03 -27.07
CA VAL A 33 2.98 -61.61 -27.21
C VAL A 33 1.80 -61.10 -28.07
N PRO A 34 1.12 -59.95 -27.72
CA PRO A 34 0.02 -59.45 -28.53
C PRO A 34 0.48 -59.30 -29.97
N GLY A 35 -0.32 -59.82 -30.92
CA GLY A 35 0.07 -59.83 -32.32
C GLY A 35 0.24 -58.40 -32.85
N GLU A 36 1.18 -58.18 -33.78
CA GLU A 36 1.38 -56.87 -34.44
C GLU A 36 0.06 -56.29 -35.01
N HIS A 37 -0.83 -57.17 -35.45
CA HIS A 37 -2.16 -56.82 -35.95
C HIS A 37 -3.07 -56.18 -34.88
N GLU A 38 -3.02 -56.64 -33.64
CA GLU A 38 -3.84 -56.11 -32.54
C GLU A 38 -3.35 -54.71 -32.13
N ILE A 39 -2.04 -54.52 -32.04
CA ILE A 39 -1.43 -53.20 -31.74
C ILE A 39 -1.69 -52.24 -32.90
N GLY A 40 -1.54 -52.69 -34.16
CA GLY A 40 -1.84 -51.89 -35.34
C GLY A 40 -3.30 -51.44 -35.41
N ALA A 41 -4.24 -52.33 -35.00
CA ALA A 41 -5.64 -51.98 -34.91
C ALA A 41 -5.93 -50.88 -33.84
N LEU A 42 -5.25 -50.92 -32.69
CA LEU A 42 -5.35 -49.90 -31.65
C LEU A 42 -4.79 -48.54 -32.12
N VAL A 43 -3.64 -48.54 -32.77
CA VAL A 43 -3.03 -47.34 -33.36
C VAL A 43 -3.94 -46.74 -34.44
N ALA A 44 -4.57 -47.59 -35.27
CA ALA A 44 -5.56 -47.12 -36.26
C ALA A 44 -6.76 -46.43 -35.60
N LEU A 45 -7.30 -46.98 -34.51
CA LEU A 45 -8.40 -46.36 -33.74
C LEU A 45 -8.00 -44.98 -33.16
N ILE A 46 -6.79 -44.88 -32.65
CA ILE A 46 -6.26 -43.60 -32.12
C ILE A 46 -6.16 -42.57 -33.24
N ASN A 47 -5.65 -42.94 -34.40
CA ASN A 47 -5.51 -42.05 -35.56
C ASN A 47 -6.86 -41.65 -36.17
N GLN A 48 -7.88 -42.51 -36.04
CA GLN A 48 -9.27 -42.20 -36.42
C GLN A 48 -10.03 -41.33 -35.38
N GLY A 49 -9.40 -40.99 -34.24
CA GLY A 49 -10.06 -40.24 -33.16
C GLY A 49 -11.02 -41.09 -32.29
N ARG A 50 -11.10 -42.42 -32.49
CA ARG A 50 -11.93 -43.36 -31.72
C ARG A 50 -11.25 -43.73 -30.39
N LEU A 51 -10.92 -42.72 -29.59
CA LEU A 51 -10.04 -42.82 -28.42
C LEU A 51 -10.62 -43.71 -27.30
N SER A 52 -11.94 -43.60 -27.03
CA SER A 52 -12.59 -44.40 -25.99
C SER A 52 -12.63 -45.89 -26.35
N GLU A 53 -12.75 -46.24 -27.63
CA GLU A 53 -12.73 -47.61 -28.08
C GLU A 53 -11.29 -48.18 -28.03
N ALA A 54 -10.31 -47.35 -28.39
CA ALA A 54 -8.89 -47.74 -28.26
C ALA A 54 -8.54 -48.01 -26.78
N GLU A 55 -8.99 -47.14 -25.85
CA GLU A 55 -8.82 -47.34 -24.41
C GLU A 55 -9.44 -48.66 -23.94
N HIS A 56 -10.72 -48.89 -24.29
CA HIS A 56 -11.44 -50.08 -23.86
C HIS A 56 -10.77 -51.37 -24.35
N ARG A 57 -10.35 -51.41 -25.63
CA ARG A 57 -9.69 -52.57 -26.21
C ARG A 57 -8.26 -52.76 -25.61
N ALA A 58 -7.50 -51.65 -25.43
CA ALA A 58 -6.19 -51.72 -24.80
C ALA A 58 -6.26 -52.27 -23.37
N ARG A 59 -7.22 -51.84 -22.58
CA ARG A 59 -7.48 -52.37 -21.23
C ARG A 59 -7.91 -53.85 -21.25
N GLY A 60 -8.67 -54.27 -22.26
CA GLY A 60 -9.05 -55.65 -22.46
C GLY A 60 -7.85 -56.57 -22.75
N LEU A 61 -6.96 -56.13 -23.66
CA LEU A 61 -5.75 -56.83 -24.02
C LEU A 61 -4.72 -56.88 -22.89
N LEU A 62 -4.63 -55.80 -22.09
CA LEU A 62 -3.73 -55.75 -20.93
C LEU A 62 -4.11 -56.72 -19.80
N LYS A 63 -5.34 -57.19 -19.73
CA LYS A 63 -5.73 -58.31 -18.83
C LYS A 63 -5.10 -59.65 -19.23
N ILE A 64 -4.82 -59.81 -20.53
CA ILE A 64 -4.23 -61.00 -21.09
C ILE A 64 -2.71 -60.87 -21.18
N HIS A 65 -2.22 -59.67 -21.49
CA HIS A 65 -0.81 -59.35 -21.72
C HIS A 65 -0.36 -58.17 -20.86
N PRO A 66 -0.30 -58.31 -19.52
CA PRO A 66 -0.01 -57.17 -18.60
C PRO A 66 1.40 -56.62 -18.77
N ASP A 67 2.34 -57.41 -19.31
CA ASP A 67 3.75 -57.00 -19.49
C ASP A 67 4.04 -56.50 -20.91
N SER A 68 3.03 -56.19 -21.70
CA SER A 68 3.21 -55.63 -23.03
C SER A 68 3.41 -54.12 -22.96
N GLY A 69 4.65 -53.64 -23.07
CA GLY A 69 4.98 -52.22 -23.09
C GLY A 69 4.26 -51.45 -24.20
N MET A 70 4.10 -52.07 -25.38
CA MET A 70 3.36 -51.44 -26.50
C MET A 70 1.87 -51.24 -26.23
N LEU A 71 1.22 -52.12 -25.49
CA LEU A 71 -0.18 -51.93 -25.08
C LEU A 71 -0.30 -50.81 -24.03
N TRP A 72 0.61 -50.75 -23.07
CA TRP A 72 0.66 -49.63 -22.12
C TRP A 72 0.94 -48.32 -22.81
N LYS A 73 1.87 -48.27 -23.78
CA LYS A 73 2.13 -47.09 -24.61
C LYS A 73 0.88 -46.62 -25.35
N THR A 74 0.20 -47.56 -26.01
CA THR A 74 -1.03 -47.25 -26.77
C THR A 74 -2.16 -46.76 -25.85
N LEU A 75 -2.31 -47.40 -24.68
CA LEU A 75 -3.27 -46.94 -23.66
C LEU A 75 -2.93 -45.55 -23.18
N SER A 76 -1.68 -45.27 -22.88
CA SER A 76 -1.25 -43.94 -22.39
C SER A 76 -1.55 -42.84 -23.39
N VAL A 77 -1.26 -43.07 -24.68
CA VAL A 77 -1.56 -42.11 -25.77
C VAL A 77 -3.06 -41.90 -25.92
N ALA A 78 -3.86 -42.98 -25.84
CA ALA A 78 -5.32 -42.88 -25.91
C ALA A 78 -5.89 -42.05 -24.74
N LEU A 79 -5.38 -42.23 -23.52
CA LEU A 79 -5.77 -41.46 -22.33
C LEU A 79 -5.34 -40.01 -22.43
N MET A 80 -4.09 -39.75 -22.82
CA MET A 80 -3.57 -38.37 -22.99
C MET A 80 -4.42 -37.56 -23.99
N ARG A 81 -4.72 -38.16 -25.16
CA ARG A 81 -5.54 -37.51 -26.19
C ARG A 81 -6.99 -37.27 -25.75
N GLN A 82 -7.49 -38.03 -24.77
CA GLN A 82 -8.81 -37.80 -24.15
C GLN A 82 -8.77 -36.80 -22.98
N GLY A 83 -7.60 -36.27 -22.61
CA GLY A 83 -7.46 -35.45 -21.41
C GLY A 83 -7.65 -36.23 -20.10
N LYS A 84 -7.57 -37.58 -20.14
CA LYS A 84 -7.73 -38.44 -18.96
C LYS A 84 -6.39 -38.68 -18.26
N GLU A 85 -6.49 -39.17 -17.02
CA GLU A 85 -5.35 -39.58 -16.20
C GLU A 85 -4.54 -40.70 -16.89
N ALA A 86 -3.31 -40.39 -17.32
CA ALA A 86 -2.44 -41.32 -18.06
C ALA A 86 -1.18 -41.72 -17.30
N LEU A 87 -0.89 -41.08 -16.12
CA LEU A 87 0.42 -41.20 -15.46
C LEU A 87 0.79 -42.63 -15.11
N GLN A 88 -0.14 -43.45 -14.63
CA GLN A 88 0.09 -44.83 -14.31
C GLN A 88 0.47 -45.65 -15.56
N ALA A 89 -0.24 -45.42 -16.66
CA ALA A 89 0.05 -46.10 -17.93
C ALA A 89 1.42 -45.68 -18.48
N LEU A 90 1.76 -44.40 -18.40
CA LEU A 90 3.07 -43.88 -18.82
C LEU A 90 4.22 -44.46 -17.99
N ARG A 91 4.06 -44.51 -16.64
CA ARG A 91 5.09 -45.17 -15.78
C ARG A 91 5.30 -46.64 -16.13
N LYS A 92 4.21 -47.36 -16.38
CA LYS A 92 4.30 -48.77 -16.85
C LYS A 92 4.93 -48.88 -18.23
N THR A 93 4.65 -47.93 -19.12
CA THR A 93 5.31 -47.91 -20.44
C THR A 93 6.81 -47.76 -20.29
N VAL A 94 7.28 -46.79 -19.50
CA VAL A 94 8.72 -46.55 -19.27
C VAL A 94 9.40 -47.75 -18.55
N GLU A 95 8.72 -48.37 -17.58
CA GLU A 95 9.20 -49.56 -16.89
C GLU A 95 9.46 -50.71 -17.84
N LEU A 96 8.52 -50.94 -18.77
CA LEU A 96 8.58 -52.05 -19.73
C LEU A 96 9.38 -51.73 -21.01
N MET A 97 9.53 -50.43 -21.32
CA MET A 97 10.22 -49.94 -22.53
C MET A 97 11.24 -48.85 -22.17
N PRO A 98 12.28 -49.15 -21.38
CA PRO A 98 13.20 -48.13 -20.84
C PRO A 98 14.10 -47.46 -21.88
N GLN A 99 14.09 -47.95 -23.11
CA GLN A 99 14.84 -47.38 -24.26
C GLN A 99 13.90 -46.67 -25.27
N ASP A 100 12.62 -46.54 -24.95
CA ASP A 100 11.66 -45.79 -25.81
C ASP A 100 11.67 -44.29 -25.45
N PRO A 101 12.26 -43.43 -26.28
CA PRO A 101 12.38 -42.01 -25.99
C PRO A 101 11.02 -41.31 -25.98
N GLU A 102 10.05 -41.74 -26.79
CA GLU A 102 8.70 -41.18 -26.81
C GLU A 102 7.96 -41.46 -25.51
N ALA A 103 8.16 -42.66 -24.92
CA ALA A 103 7.57 -43.00 -23.62
C ALA A 103 8.09 -42.09 -22.51
N HIS A 104 9.39 -41.81 -22.46
CA HIS A 104 10.01 -40.90 -21.53
C HIS A 104 9.57 -39.45 -21.77
N SER A 105 9.50 -39.00 -23.02
CA SER A 105 9.01 -37.64 -23.37
C SER A 105 7.56 -37.42 -22.92
N ASN A 106 6.68 -38.39 -23.21
CA ASN A 106 5.27 -38.31 -22.79
C ASN A 106 5.12 -38.35 -21.27
N LEU A 107 5.93 -39.15 -20.56
CA LEU A 107 5.95 -39.13 -19.08
C LEU A 107 6.43 -37.79 -18.54
N GLY A 108 7.48 -37.22 -19.09
CA GLY A 108 8.01 -35.93 -18.73
C GLY A 108 6.96 -34.82 -18.89
N THR A 109 6.27 -34.79 -20.02
CA THR A 109 5.17 -33.81 -20.29
C THR A 109 4.01 -33.98 -19.30
N ALA A 110 3.59 -35.24 -19.02
CA ALA A 110 2.52 -35.49 -18.06
C ALA A 110 2.89 -35.09 -16.61
N LEU A 111 4.14 -35.28 -16.21
CA LEU A 111 4.67 -34.87 -14.91
C LEU A 111 4.78 -33.36 -14.79
N ARG A 112 5.21 -32.67 -15.87
CA ARG A 112 5.19 -31.18 -15.94
C ARG A 112 3.79 -30.62 -15.69
N ALA A 113 2.78 -31.16 -16.33
CA ALA A 113 1.38 -30.73 -16.17
C ALA A 113 0.88 -30.87 -14.72
N ARG A 114 1.58 -31.63 -13.86
CA ARG A 114 1.25 -31.82 -12.43
C ARG A 114 2.20 -31.11 -11.47
N GLY A 115 3.12 -30.34 -11.99
CA GLY A 115 4.13 -29.67 -11.18
C GLY A 115 5.16 -30.59 -10.55
N GLN A 116 5.27 -31.88 -11.02
CA GLN A 116 6.26 -32.83 -10.55
C GLN A 116 7.58 -32.61 -11.30
N TRP A 117 8.16 -31.41 -11.15
CA TRP A 117 9.25 -30.90 -11.98
C TRP A 117 10.51 -31.76 -11.96
N SER A 118 10.91 -32.29 -10.79
CA SER A 118 12.14 -33.08 -10.65
C SER A 118 12.04 -34.41 -11.40
N GLU A 119 10.91 -35.14 -11.28
CA GLU A 119 10.67 -36.39 -12.00
C GLU A 119 10.52 -36.13 -13.51
N ALA A 120 9.86 -35.03 -13.88
CA ALA A 120 9.73 -34.62 -15.27
C ALA A 120 11.09 -34.38 -15.92
N LEU A 121 11.98 -33.65 -15.26
CA LEU A 121 13.34 -33.40 -15.76
C LEU A 121 14.14 -34.68 -15.91
N ALA A 122 14.02 -35.61 -14.97
CA ALA A 122 14.70 -36.93 -15.08
C ALA A 122 14.23 -37.71 -16.31
N SER A 123 12.90 -37.73 -16.58
CA SER A 123 12.33 -38.39 -17.76
C SER A 123 12.77 -37.72 -19.05
N LEU A 124 12.73 -36.37 -19.12
CA LEU A 124 13.15 -35.64 -20.32
C LEU A 124 14.67 -35.77 -20.59
N ARG A 125 15.49 -35.78 -19.54
CA ARG A 125 16.94 -36.10 -19.68
C ARG A 125 17.14 -37.47 -20.28
N ARG A 126 16.37 -38.48 -19.86
CA ARG A 126 16.46 -39.82 -20.45
C ARG A 126 16.03 -39.80 -21.91
N THR A 127 15.00 -39.04 -22.29
CA THR A 127 14.67 -38.82 -23.70
C THR A 127 15.88 -38.29 -24.47
N LEU A 128 16.55 -37.24 -23.94
CA LEU A 128 17.66 -36.57 -24.61
C LEU A 128 18.96 -37.38 -24.64
N GLU A 129 19.13 -38.39 -23.76
CA GLU A 129 20.20 -39.39 -23.86
C GLU A 129 20.00 -40.31 -25.05
N ILE A 130 18.73 -40.65 -25.35
CA ILE A 130 18.37 -41.57 -26.45
C ILE A 130 18.19 -40.78 -27.77
N TRP A 131 17.51 -39.63 -27.69
CA TRP A 131 17.25 -38.72 -28.82
C TRP A 131 17.86 -37.31 -28.55
N PRO A 132 19.17 -37.16 -28.77
CA PRO A 132 19.87 -35.92 -28.43
C PRO A 132 19.42 -34.68 -29.21
N HIS A 133 18.77 -34.86 -30.35
CA HIS A 133 18.36 -33.77 -31.24
C HIS A 133 16.85 -33.53 -31.28
N ASP A 134 16.11 -34.10 -30.34
CA ASP A 134 14.67 -33.83 -30.27
C ASP A 134 14.41 -32.42 -29.73
N VAL A 135 14.07 -31.49 -30.60
CA VAL A 135 13.85 -30.06 -30.32
C VAL A 135 12.78 -29.89 -29.25
N ARG A 136 11.70 -30.67 -29.33
CA ARG A 136 10.58 -30.58 -28.37
C ARG A 136 11.03 -30.93 -26.96
N SER A 137 11.72 -32.05 -26.79
CA SER A 137 12.23 -32.48 -25.49
C SER A 137 13.32 -31.55 -24.94
N LEU A 138 14.11 -30.90 -25.81
CA LEU A 138 15.06 -29.87 -25.39
C LEU A 138 14.33 -28.65 -24.80
N ILE A 139 13.27 -28.17 -25.45
CA ILE A 139 12.45 -27.06 -24.95
C ILE A 139 11.75 -27.44 -23.64
N ASP A 140 11.10 -28.62 -23.60
CA ASP A 140 10.39 -29.11 -22.43
C ASP A 140 11.31 -29.28 -21.22
N ALA A 141 12.55 -29.80 -21.44
CA ALA A 141 13.55 -29.93 -20.38
C ALA A 141 14.04 -28.55 -19.88
N ALA A 142 14.27 -27.60 -20.80
CA ALA A 142 14.69 -26.25 -20.46
C ALA A 142 13.60 -25.51 -19.66
N ASP A 143 12.32 -25.60 -20.07
CA ASP A 143 11.18 -25.05 -19.33
C ASP A 143 11.07 -25.68 -17.93
N THR A 144 11.30 -26.99 -17.83
CA THR A 144 11.28 -27.69 -16.53
C THR A 144 12.41 -27.23 -15.62
N MET A 145 13.61 -26.99 -16.18
CA MET A 145 14.72 -26.40 -15.43
C MET A 145 14.39 -25.00 -14.93
N ARG A 146 13.77 -24.15 -15.76
CA ARG A 146 13.32 -22.81 -15.32
C ARG A 146 12.33 -22.90 -14.15
N ALA A 147 11.34 -23.82 -14.24
CA ALA A 147 10.39 -24.04 -13.17
C ALA A 147 11.05 -24.51 -11.85
N LEU A 148 12.23 -25.14 -11.93
CA LEU A 148 13.07 -25.51 -10.79
C LEU A 148 14.04 -24.40 -10.33
N GLY A 149 13.95 -23.19 -10.90
CA GLY A 149 14.85 -22.08 -10.59
C GLY A 149 16.25 -22.20 -11.24
N GLN A 150 16.44 -23.12 -12.19
CA GLN A 150 17.70 -23.38 -12.90
C GLN A 150 17.73 -22.64 -14.24
N ALA A 151 17.42 -21.33 -14.23
CA ALA A 151 17.31 -20.54 -15.46
C ALA A 151 18.63 -20.49 -16.26
N ARG A 152 19.78 -20.46 -15.56
CA ARG A 152 21.10 -20.43 -16.22
C ARG A 152 21.38 -21.68 -17.03
N GLU A 153 21.09 -22.84 -16.48
CA GLU A 153 21.28 -24.15 -17.13
C GLU A 153 20.30 -24.34 -18.29
N SER A 154 19.09 -23.79 -18.21
CA SER A 154 18.08 -23.89 -19.27
C SER A 154 18.52 -23.19 -20.56
N VAL A 155 19.29 -22.10 -20.47
CA VAL A 155 19.78 -21.33 -21.64
C VAL A 155 20.51 -22.24 -22.62
N ALA A 156 21.39 -23.14 -22.15
CA ALA A 156 22.14 -24.04 -23.00
C ALA A 156 21.23 -25.00 -23.78
N LEU A 157 20.14 -25.48 -23.19
CA LEU A 157 19.20 -26.38 -23.87
C LEU A 157 18.37 -25.64 -24.93
N TYR A 158 17.90 -24.41 -24.64
CA TYR A 158 17.22 -23.58 -25.65
C TYR A 158 18.17 -23.27 -26.82
N GLN A 159 19.41 -22.86 -26.53
CA GLN A 159 20.41 -22.61 -27.58
C GLN A 159 20.67 -23.84 -28.43
N ARG A 160 20.74 -25.00 -27.82
CA ARG A 160 20.90 -26.30 -28.54
C ARG A 160 19.66 -26.60 -29.41
N ALA A 161 18.43 -26.34 -28.89
CA ALA A 161 17.21 -26.48 -29.68
C ALA A 161 17.23 -25.56 -30.92
N LEU A 162 17.69 -24.30 -30.75
CA LEU A 162 17.81 -23.31 -31.82
C LEU A 162 18.94 -23.59 -32.82
N GLN A 163 20.00 -24.32 -32.41
CA GLN A 163 21.03 -24.82 -33.33
C GLN A 163 20.49 -25.91 -34.27
N ILE A 164 19.50 -26.67 -33.79
CA ILE A 164 18.85 -27.71 -34.59
C ILE A 164 17.73 -27.15 -35.46
N ASP A 165 16.88 -26.30 -34.85
CA ASP A 165 15.80 -25.59 -35.54
C ASP A 165 15.84 -24.12 -35.19
N ALA A 166 16.49 -23.30 -36.03
CA ALA A 166 16.60 -21.87 -35.86
C ALA A 166 15.23 -21.13 -35.92
N ARG A 167 14.19 -21.81 -36.43
CA ARG A 167 12.83 -21.25 -36.55
C ARG A 167 11.89 -21.69 -35.43
N ALA A 168 12.38 -22.34 -34.39
CA ALA A 168 11.62 -22.72 -33.22
C ALA A 168 11.23 -21.46 -32.41
N VAL A 169 10.10 -20.81 -32.77
CA VAL A 169 9.60 -19.58 -32.14
C VAL A 169 9.45 -19.75 -30.62
N GLU A 170 8.93 -20.90 -30.18
CA GLU A 170 8.77 -21.23 -28.76
C GLU A 170 10.12 -21.22 -28.02
N ALA A 171 11.18 -21.80 -28.63
CA ALA A 171 12.52 -21.79 -28.04
C ALA A 171 13.10 -20.38 -27.94
N GLN A 172 12.92 -19.54 -28.98
CA GLN A 172 13.36 -18.13 -28.95
C GLN A 172 12.65 -17.35 -27.84
N ASN A 173 11.32 -17.46 -27.77
CA ASN A 173 10.54 -16.75 -26.76
C ASN A 173 10.91 -17.22 -25.32
N ASN A 174 11.05 -18.53 -25.10
CA ASN A 174 11.38 -19.07 -23.79
C ASN A 174 12.84 -18.80 -23.38
N LEU A 175 13.77 -18.73 -24.34
CA LEU A 175 15.14 -18.25 -24.11
C LEU A 175 15.13 -16.78 -23.66
N GLY A 176 14.30 -15.93 -24.29
CA GLY A 176 14.10 -14.56 -23.85
C GLY A 176 13.59 -14.49 -22.40
N ASN A 177 12.62 -15.32 -22.03
CA ASN A 177 12.13 -15.43 -20.66
C ASN A 177 13.25 -15.85 -19.67
N ALA A 178 14.09 -16.81 -20.06
CA ALA A 178 15.23 -17.23 -19.23
C ALA A 178 16.24 -16.09 -19.03
N PHE A 179 16.51 -15.28 -20.05
CA PHE A 179 17.36 -14.10 -19.91
C PHE A 179 16.74 -13.03 -19.01
N LEU A 180 15.42 -12.81 -19.04
CA LEU A 180 14.75 -11.91 -18.10
C LEU A 180 14.91 -12.36 -16.65
N GLU A 181 14.73 -13.67 -16.38
CA GLU A 181 14.92 -14.26 -15.04
C GLU A 181 16.38 -14.11 -14.55
N LEU A 182 17.33 -14.08 -15.48
CA LEU A 182 18.77 -13.86 -15.19
C LEU A 182 19.13 -12.36 -15.08
N GLY A 183 18.18 -11.44 -15.21
CA GLY A 183 18.46 -10.00 -15.21
C GLY A 183 19.20 -9.50 -16.45
N GLN A 184 19.04 -10.17 -17.60
CA GLN A 184 19.65 -9.86 -18.88
C GLN A 184 18.60 -9.40 -19.91
N PRO A 185 17.92 -8.24 -19.69
CA PRO A 185 16.82 -7.81 -20.55
C PRO A 185 17.28 -7.43 -21.99
N ALA A 186 18.54 -7.06 -22.18
CA ALA A 186 19.07 -6.75 -23.52
C ALA A 186 19.11 -8.01 -24.42
N ASP A 187 19.57 -9.15 -23.87
CA ASP A 187 19.60 -10.43 -24.57
C ASP A 187 18.18 -10.94 -24.83
N ALA A 188 17.28 -10.76 -23.86
CA ALA A 188 15.87 -11.09 -24.00
C ALA A 188 15.20 -10.34 -25.16
N VAL A 189 15.46 -9.03 -25.33
CA VAL A 189 14.96 -8.22 -26.47
C VAL A 189 15.43 -8.82 -27.80
N GLY A 190 16.70 -9.27 -27.88
CA GLY A 190 17.23 -9.95 -29.07
C GLY A 190 16.43 -11.20 -29.42
N CYS A 191 16.17 -12.07 -28.44
CA CYS A 191 15.41 -13.30 -28.62
C CYS A 191 13.96 -13.05 -29.05
N TYR A 192 13.25 -12.11 -28.39
CA TYR A 192 11.86 -11.81 -28.78
C TYR A 192 11.75 -11.19 -30.17
N ARG A 193 12.69 -10.34 -30.57
CA ARG A 193 12.73 -9.82 -31.95
C ARG A 193 12.92 -10.93 -32.98
N LEU A 194 13.84 -11.87 -32.73
CA LEU A 194 14.02 -13.03 -33.60
C LEU A 194 12.75 -13.91 -33.66
N ALA A 195 12.07 -14.11 -32.53
CA ALA A 195 10.78 -14.79 -32.52
C ALA A 195 9.73 -14.08 -33.40
N LEU A 196 9.67 -12.75 -33.32
CA LEU A 196 8.75 -11.91 -34.08
C LEU A 196 9.12 -11.78 -35.57
N GLU A 197 10.39 -11.89 -35.93
CA GLU A 197 10.81 -11.99 -37.34
C GLU A 197 10.30 -13.29 -38.00
N ILE A 198 10.14 -14.36 -37.21
CA ILE A 198 9.61 -15.64 -37.69
C ILE A 198 8.08 -15.64 -37.70
N ARG A 199 7.46 -15.08 -36.66
CA ARG A 199 6.00 -15.00 -36.48
C ARG A 199 5.63 -13.62 -35.91
N ALA A 200 5.34 -12.69 -36.83
CA ALA A 200 5.06 -11.29 -36.49
C ALA A 200 3.73 -11.09 -35.73
N ASP A 201 2.81 -12.03 -35.80
CA ASP A 201 1.49 -12.01 -35.16
C ASP A 201 1.44 -12.72 -33.82
N ASP A 202 2.61 -12.89 -33.15
CA ASP A 202 2.67 -13.49 -31.81
C ASP A 202 2.44 -12.44 -30.71
N GLY A 203 1.20 -12.33 -30.22
CA GLY A 203 0.84 -11.39 -29.16
C GLY A 203 1.61 -11.64 -27.86
N VAL A 204 1.95 -12.90 -27.53
CA VAL A 204 2.74 -13.22 -26.33
C VAL A 204 4.19 -12.73 -26.48
N ALA A 205 4.80 -12.93 -27.65
CA ALA A 205 6.15 -12.44 -27.90
C ALA A 205 6.23 -10.89 -27.87
N HIS A 206 5.23 -10.20 -28.42
CA HIS A 206 5.10 -8.74 -28.29
C HIS A 206 4.95 -8.30 -26.84
N CYS A 207 4.14 -8.98 -26.04
CA CYS A 207 3.95 -8.70 -24.61
C CYS A 207 5.27 -8.84 -23.84
N ASN A 208 6.01 -9.95 -24.07
CA ASN A 208 7.29 -10.22 -23.44
C ASN A 208 8.37 -9.21 -23.87
N LEU A 209 8.40 -8.83 -25.14
CA LEU A 209 9.26 -7.76 -25.66
C LEU A 209 8.99 -6.43 -24.97
N GLY A 210 7.72 -6.07 -24.78
CA GLY A 210 7.31 -4.89 -24.00
C GLY A 210 7.84 -4.90 -22.59
N THR A 211 7.78 -6.06 -21.91
CA THR A 211 8.34 -6.25 -20.56
C THR A 211 9.86 -6.03 -20.54
N ALA A 212 10.60 -6.62 -21.46
CA ALA A 212 12.05 -6.48 -21.55
C ALA A 212 12.49 -5.04 -21.85
N LEU A 213 11.81 -4.38 -22.79
CA LEU A 213 12.06 -2.99 -23.14
C LEU A 213 11.78 -2.03 -21.96
N ARG A 214 10.71 -2.29 -21.20
CA ARG A 214 10.42 -1.54 -19.97
C ARG A 214 11.54 -1.67 -18.93
N GLN A 215 12.07 -2.89 -18.71
CA GLN A 215 13.20 -3.12 -17.80
C GLN A 215 14.47 -2.37 -18.24
N LEU A 216 14.65 -2.16 -19.54
CA LEU A 216 15.73 -1.34 -20.10
C LEU A 216 15.46 0.18 -20.06
N GLY A 217 14.31 0.62 -19.55
CA GLY A 217 13.90 2.02 -19.58
C GLY A 217 13.50 2.55 -20.97
N ARG A 218 13.38 1.67 -22.01
CA ARG A 218 12.98 2.01 -23.37
C ARG A 218 11.46 2.10 -23.49
N LEU A 219 10.88 3.02 -22.69
CA LEU A 219 9.43 3.09 -22.49
C LEU A 219 8.59 3.34 -23.75
N PRO A 220 8.99 4.21 -24.70
CA PRO A 220 8.21 4.39 -25.94
C PRO A 220 8.13 3.11 -26.78
N GLU A 221 9.20 2.34 -26.86
CA GLU A 221 9.22 1.07 -27.59
C GLU A 221 8.43 -0.02 -26.84
N ALA A 222 8.52 -0.02 -25.50
CA ALA A 222 7.72 -0.90 -24.66
C ALA A 222 6.22 -0.65 -24.85
N LEU A 223 5.81 0.63 -24.93
CA LEU A 223 4.42 1.03 -25.19
C LEU A 223 3.94 0.48 -26.53
N SER A 224 4.70 0.70 -27.61
CA SER A 224 4.35 0.22 -28.96
C SER A 224 4.21 -1.32 -28.97
N SER A 225 5.17 -2.03 -28.40
CA SER A 225 5.14 -3.50 -28.36
C SER A 225 3.95 -4.02 -27.56
N THR A 226 3.66 -3.44 -26.42
CA THR A 226 2.54 -3.87 -25.55
C THR A 226 1.19 -3.56 -26.21
N GLN A 227 1.06 -2.42 -26.89
CA GLN A 227 -0.14 -2.09 -27.67
C GLN A 227 -0.35 -3.06 -28.83
N GLN A 228 0.73 -3.48 -29.51
CA GLN A 228 0.66 -4.50 -30.55
C GLN A 228 0.20 -5.85 -30.00
N ALA A 229 0.68 -6.24 -28.81
CA ALA A 229 0.22 -7.46 -28.13
C ALA A 229 -1.31 -7.43 -27.89
N ILE A 230 -1.84 -6.30 -27.40
CA ILE A 230 -3.27 -6.11 -27.16
C ILE A 230 -4.08 -6.09 -28.47
N ALA A 231 -3.54 -5.49 -29.52
CA ALA A 231 -4.20 -5.46 -30.84
C ALA A 231 -4.34 -6.87 -31.42
N LEU A 232 -3.34 -7.75 -31.21
CA LEU A 232 -3.33 -9.14 -31.67
C LEU A 232 -4.19 -10.04 -30.76
N ASP A 233 -4.14 -9.85 -29.47
CA ASP A 233 -4.95 -10.59 -28.48
C ASP A 233 -5.51 -9.64 -27.42
N PRO A 234 -6.71 -9.06 -27.64
CA PRO A 234 -7.38 -8.19 -26.66
C PRO A 234 -7.74 -8.88 -25.34
N GLY A 235 -7.77 -10.22 -25.30
CA GLY A 235 -8.05 -11.03 -24.12
C GLY A 235 -6.84 -11.29 -23.22
N LEU A 236 -5.65 -10.85 -23.63
CA LEU A 236 -4.42 -11.11 -22.90
C LEU A 236 -4.29 -10.18 -21.68
N SER A 237 -4.78 -10.61 -20.52
CA SER A 237 -4.75 -9.83 -19.28
C SER A 237 -3.35 -9.35 -18.87
N VAL A 238 -2.32 -10.15 -19.14
CA VAL A 238 -0.92 -9.80 -18.87
C VAL A 238 -0.46 -8.61 -19.73
N ALA A 239 -0.92 -8.49 -20.97
CA ALA A 239 -0.57 -7.35 -21.82
C ALA A 239 -1.20 -6.05 -21.30
N HIS A 240 -2.44 -6.08 -20.84
CA HIS A 240 -3.09 -4.92 -20.19
C HIS A 240 -2.39 -4.53 -18.88
N HIS A 241 -1.98 -5.49 -18.07
CA HIS A 241 -1.19 -5.23 -16.87
C HIS A 241 0.17 -4.61 -17.23
N ASN A 242 0.88 -5.14 -18.22
CA ASN A 242 2.16 -4.59 -18.69
C ASN A 242 2.00 -3.18 -19.27
N LEU A 243 0.88 -2.90 -19.96
CA LEU A 243 0.55 -1.57 -20.43
C LEU A 243 0.41 -0.59 -19.25
N GLY A 244 -0.23 -1.00 -18.18
CA GLY A 244 -0.30 -0.24 -16.92
C GLY A 244 1.09 0.09 -16.38
N LEU A 245 1.97 -0.90 -16.29
CA LEU A 245 3.36 -0.71 -15.83
C LEU A 245 4.18 0.23 -16.74
N VAL A 246 3.95 0.20 -18.06
CA VAL A 246 4.60 1.09 -19.00
C VAL A 246 4.11 2.53 -18.82
N PHE A 247 2.80 2.73 -18.64
CA PHE A 247 2.23 4.05 -18.38
C PHE A 247 2.71 4.63 -17.05
N GLU A 248 2.87 3.80 -16.01
CA GLU A 248 3.52 4.23 -14.76
C GLU A 248 4.93 4.75 -15.01
N GLY A 249 5.74 4.00 -15.74
CA GLY A 249 7.10 4.41 -16.11
C GLY A 249 7.13 5.74 -16.87
N LEU A 250 6.09 6.03 -17.67
CA LEU A 250 5.91 7.29 -18.41
C LEU A 250 5.30 8.41 -17.52
N GLY A 251 4.94 8.13 -16.26
CA GLY A 251 4.27 9.08 -15.37
C GLY A 251 2.79 9.33 -15.70
N GLN A 252 2.17 8.50 -16.53
CA GLN A 252 0.79 8.62 -17.01
C GLN A 252 -0.15 7.77 -16.14
N ARG A 253 -0.47 8.28 -14.90
CA ARG A 253 -1.18 7.52 -13.85
C ARG A 253 -2.57 7.08 -14.25
N GLU A 254 -3.35 7.96 -14.84
CA GLU A 254 -4.73 7.67 -15.24
C GLU A 254 -4.78 6.55 -16.29
N GLN A 255 -3.83 6.55 -17.24
CA GLN A 255 -3.71 5.47 -18.23
C GLN A 255 -3.22 4.17 -17.59
N ALA A 256 -2.34 4.24 -16.59
CA ALA A 256 -1.91 3.06 -15.82
C ALA A 256 -3.09 2.42 -15.08
N VAL A 257 -3.90 3.22 -14.39
CA VAL A 257 -5.14 2.77 -13.74
C VAL A 257 -6.08 2.09 -14.74
N ALA A 258 -6.30 2.70 -15.92
CA ALA A 258 -7.13 2.11 -16.96
C ALA A 258 -6.59 0.75 -17.45
N GLY A 259 -5.27 0.63 -17.63
CA GLY A 259 -4.60 -0.62 -18.00
C GLY A 259 -4.80 -1.72 -16.96
N TYR A 260 -4.60 -1.42 -15.68
CA TYR A 260 -4.80 -2.40 -14.60
C TYR A 260 -6.26 -2.78 -14.42
N ARG A 261 -7.22 -1.84 -14.51
CA ARG A 261 -8.65 -2.14 -14.46
C ARG A 261 -9.05 -3.08 -15.60
N GLN A 262 -8.52 -2.88 -16.81
CA GLN A 262 -8.78 -3.77 -17.93
C GLN A 262 -8.18 -5.17 -17.71
N ALA A 263 -6.97 -5.26 -17.15
CA ALA A 263 -6.39 -6.54 -16.78
C ALA A 263 -7.26 -7.31 -15.77
N LEU A 264 -7.82 -6.62 -14.78
CA LEU A 264 -8.70 -7.18 -13.76
C LEU A 264 -10.11 -7.50 -14.29
N ALA A 265 -10.60 -6.78 -15.29
CA ALA A 265 -11.83 -7.13 -15.99
C ALA A 265 -11.71 -8.47 -16.72
N LEU A 266 -10.54 -8.76 -17.29
CA LEU A 266 -10.24 -10.02 -17.97
C LEU A 266 -9.88 -11.15 -16.99
N LYS A 267 -9.15 -10.82 -15.90
CA LYS A 267 -8.74 -11.77 -14.88
C LYS A 267 -8.93 -11.17 -13.48
N PRO A 268 -10.10 -11.36 -12.83
CA PRO A 268 -10.46 -10.73 -11.57
C PRO A 268 -9.61 -11.17 -10.35
N ASP A 269 -8.89 -12.29 -10.45
CA ASP A 269 -8.02 -12.85 -9.43
C ASP A 269 -6.51 -12.61 -9.71
N TYR A 270 -6.19 -11.62 -10.56
CA TYR A 270 -4.82 -11.28 -10.91
C TYR A 270 -4.16 -10.44 -9.80
N VAL A 271 -3.50 -11.12 -8.84
CA VAL A 271 -2.96 -10.52 -7.61
C VAL A 271 -1.98 -9.38 -7.91
N GLU A 272 -1.10 -9.53 -8.92
CA GLU A 272 -0.16 -8.48 -9.30
C GLU A 272 -0.87 -7.21 -9.80
N ALA A 273 -1.94 -7.37 -10.58
CA ALA A 273 -2.72 -6.23 -11.06
C ALA A 273 -3.51 -5.57 -9.92
N LEU A 274 -4.07 -6.36 -8.97
CA LEU A 274 -4.73 -5.86 -7.77
C LEU A 274 -3.77 -5.01 -6.93
N ASN A 275 -2.56 -5.50 -6.69
CA ASN A 275 -1.54 -4.81 -5.92
C ASN A 275 -1.06 -3.52 -6.61
N ASN A 276 -0.78 -3.57 -7.92
CA ASN A 276 -0.32 -2.40 -8.65
C ASN A 276 -1.41 -1.34 -8.75
N LEU A 277 -2.66 -1.73 -9.00
CA LEU A 277 -3.78 -0.80 -8.99
C LEU A 277 -3.98 -0.19 -7.59
N GLY A 278 -3.98 -1.02 -6.53
CA GLY A 278 -4.10 -0.55 -5.15
C GLY A 278 -3.00 0.43 -4.75
N ARG A 279 -1.79 0.27 -5.28
CA ARG A 279 -0.66 1.16 -5.05
C ARG A 279 -0.77 2.49 -5.82
N VAL A 280 -1.33 2.49 -7.03
CA VAL A 280 -1.41 3.69 -7.89
C VAL A 280 -2.65 4.53 -7.60
N LEU A 281 -3.77 3.94 -7.21
CA LEU A 281 -5.02 4.64 -6.93
C LEU A 281 -4.92 5.79 -5.93
N PRO A 282 -4.12 5.70 -4.85
CA PRO A 282 -3.89 6.84 -3.97
C PRO A 282 -3.34 8.08 -4.70
N GLU A 283 -2.53 7.89 -5.75
CA GLU A 283 -1.96 8.99 -6.53
C GLU A 283 -2.99 9.73 -7.40
N VAL A 284 -4.15 9.12 -7.63
CA VAL A 284 -5.30 9.73 -8.34
C VAL A 284 -6.49 10.02 -7.41
N GLY A 285 -6.31 9.81 -6.09
CA GLY A 285 -7.29 10.17 -5.06
C GLY A 285 -8.35 9.09 -4.77
N GLU A 286 -8.27 7.91 -5.34
CA GLU A 286 -9.26 6.83 -5.19
C GLU A 286 -8.89 5.87 -4.05
N LEU A 287 -8.84 6.39 -2.81
CA LEU A 287 -8.32 5.68 -1.64
C LEU A 287 -9.20 4.51 -1.17
N ASP A 288 -10.53 4.63 -1.23
CA ASP A 288 -11.44 3.57 -0.77
C ASP A 288 -11.40 2.36 -1.70
N GLU A 289 -11.32 2.58 -3.02
CA GLU A 289 -11.13 1.49 -3.98
C GLU A 289 -9.77 0.81 -3.73
N ALA A 290 -8.71 1.57 -3.48
CA ALA A 290 -7.40 1.02 -3.17
C ALA A 290 -7.42 0.09 -1.96
N VAL A 291 -8.11 0.46 -0.86
CA VAL A 291 -8.29 -0.41 0.32
C VAL A 291 -8.99 -1.72 -0.06
N SER A 292 -10.07 -1.63 -0.84
CA SER A 292 -10.86 -2.80 -1.26
C SER A 292 -10.03 -3.78 -2.08
N LEU A 293 -9.23 -3.26 -3.02
CA LEU A 293 -8.37 -4.07 -3.89
C LEU A 293 -7.21 -4.73 -3.12
N CYS A 294 -6.59 -3.99 -2.18
CA CYS A 294 -5.57 -4.57 -1.32
C CYS A 294 -6.12 -5.70 -0.43
N HIS A 295 -7.33 -5.55 0.12
CA HIS A 295 -7.99 -6.63 0.85
C HIS A 295 -8.23 -7.85 -0.03
N LYS A 296 -8.73 -7.66 -1.26
CA LYS A 296 -8.93 -8.74 -2.22
C LYS A 296 -7.62 -9.44 -2.59
N ALA A 297 -6.52 -8.68 -2.77
CA ALA A 297 -5.20 -9.26 -3.01
C ALA A 297 -4.71 -10.12 -1.85
N ILE A 298 -4.94 -9.68 -0.59
CA ILE A 298 -4.60 -10.42 0.63
C ILE A 298 -5.46 -11.68 0.78
N GLU A 299 -6.75 -11.61 0.44
CA GLU A 299 -7.63 -12.80 0.46
C GLU A 299 -7.15 -13.88 -0.50
N LEU A 300 -6.68 -13.49 -1.69
CA LEU A 300 -6.16 -14.42 -2.71
C LEU A 300 -4.77 -14.97 -2.38
N ASP A 301 -3.89 -14.13 -1.81
CA ASP A 301 -2.53 -14.52 -1.40
C ASP A 301 -2.15 -13.90 -0.05
N PRO A 302 -2.56 -14.53 1.08
CA PRO A 302 -2.29 -14.00 2.42
C PRO A 302 -0.82 -14.00 2.84
N GLN A 303 0.05 -14.70 2.09
CA GLN A 303 1.48 -14.81 2.40
C GLN A 303 2.33 -13.80 1.62
N ARG A 304 1.72 -12.96 0.81
CA ARG A 304 2.43 -11.93 0.06
C ARG A 304 2.60 -10.66 0.91
N ALA A 305 3.80 -10.43 1.39
CA ALA A 305 4.12 -9.29 2.26
C ALA A 305 3.82 -7.93 1.60
N GLU A 306 4.06 -7.81 0.30
CA GLU A 306 3.82 -6.59 -0.49
C GLU A 306 2.37 -6.11 -0.41
N SER A 307 1.38 -7.03 -0.48
CA SER A 307 -0.05 -6.68 -0.39
C SER A 307 -0.39 -6.04 0.96
N HIS A 308 0.21 -6.53 2.05
CA HIS A 308 0.06 -5.95 3.38
C HIS A 308 0.74 -4.58 3.48
N CYS A 309 1.91 -4.38 2.83
CA CYS A 309 2.57 -3.08 2.75
C CYS A 309 1.73 -2.05 1.99
N TYR A 310 1.14 -2.44 0.84
CA TYR A 310 0.30 -1.54 0.06
C TYR A 310 -0.97 -1.15 0.82
N LEU A 311 -1.64 -2.11 1.45
CA LEU A 311 -2.77 -1.81 2.34
C LEU A 311 -2.36 -0.82 3.45
N ALA A 312 -1.21 -1.05 4.08
CA ALA A 312 -0.71 -0.18 5.14
C ALA A 312 -0.40 1.23 4.65
N ASN A 313 0.18 1.39 3.45
CA ASN A 313 0.43 2.68 2.83
C ASN A 313 -0.89 3.45 2.60
N VAL A 314 -1.90 2.79 2.05
CA VAL A 314 -3.22 3.41 1.81
C VAL A 314 -3.90 3.81 3.12
N LEU A 315 -3.85 2.93 4.14
CA LEU A 315 -4.38 3.23 5.47
C LEU A 315 -3.64 4.39 6.15
N PHE A 316 -2.33 4.51 5.93
CA PHE A 316 -1.52 5.63 6.41
C PHE A 316 -1.97 6.96 5.77
N GLU A 317 -2.19 6.97 4.46
CA GLU A 317 -2.74 8.13 3.75
C GLU A 317 -4.13 8.51 4.26
N LEU A 318 -4.98 7.53 4.56
CA LEU A 318 -6.29 7.72 5.21
C LEU A 318 -6.19 8.13 6.69
N ARG A 319 -4.98 8.32 7.23
CA ARG A 319 -4.69 8.60 8.64
C ARG A 319 -5.23 7.55 9.63
N ARG A 320 -5.47 6.34 9.15
CA ARG A 320 -5.86 5.17 9.97
C ARG A 320 -4.61 4.48 10.48
N PHE A 321 -3.86 5.19 11.32
CA PHE A 321 -2.50 4.79 11.72
C PHE A 321 -2.43 3.48 12.48
N ASP A 322 -3.44 3.14 13.28
CA ASP A 322 -3.52 1.86 14.02
C ASP A 322 -3.61 0.68 13.04
N ALA A 323 -4.52 0.77 12.08
CA ALA A 323 -4.69 -0.25 11.05
C ALA A 323 -3.47 -0.34 10.11
N ALA A 324 -2.84 0.80 9.78
CA ALA A 324 -1.60 0.83 9.01
C ALA A 324 -0.47 0.11 9.75
N ALA A 325 -0.25 0.41 11.04
CA ALA A 325 0.77 -0.24 11.87
C ALA A 325 0.52 -1.76 11.99
N ALA A 326 -0.74 -2.18 12.14
CA ALA A 326 -1.10 -3.60 12.18
C ALA A 326 -0.76 -4.31 10.85
N SER A 327 -1.05 -3.68 9.71
CA SER A 327 -0.75 -4.20 8.38
C SER A 327 0.76 -4.27 8.11
N TYR A 328 1.53 -3.24 8.48
CA TYR A 328 3.01 -3.30 8.42
C TYR A 328 3.60 -4.40 9.30
N ARG A 329 3.08 -4.59 10.54
CA ARG A 329 3.52 -5.70 11.40
C ARG A 329 3.25 -7.05 10.74
N ARG A 330 2.13 -7.20 10.04
CA ARG A 330 1.83 -8.42 9.29
C ARG A 330 2.81 -8.63 8.12
N ALA A 331 3.12 -7.59 7.36
CA ALA A 331 4.14 -7.64 6.31
C ALA A 331 5.52 -8.06 6.86
N LEU A 332 5.93 -7.46 7.97
CA LEU A 332 7.21 -7.76 8.64
C LEU A 332 7.25 -9.16 9.27
N ALA A 333 6.11 -9.73 9.67
CA ALA A 333 6.04 -11.12 10.10
C ALA A 333 6.32 -12.10 8.94
N LEU A 334 6.00 -11.70 7.69
CA LEU A 334 6.28 -12.46 6.48
C LEU A 334 7.69 -12.20 5.94
N GLN A 335 8.15 -10.94 5.99
CA GLN A 335 9.47 -10.49 5.54
C GLN A 335 10.17 -9.65 6.62
N PRO A 336 10.81 -10.27 7.63
CA PRO A 336 11.39 -9.57 8.78
C PRO A 336 12.57 -8.63 8.44
N ARG A 337 13.18 -8.76 7.27
CA ARG A 337 14.34 -7.97 6.84
C ARG A 337 14.00 -6.93 5.78
N ASP A 338 12.79 -6.39 5.81
CA ASP A 338 12.38 -5.28 4.94
C ASP A 338 12.62 -3.94 5.67
N ALA A 339 13.70 -3.25 5.29
CA ALA A 339 14.06 -1.95 5.89
C ALA A 339 13.02 -0.86 5.61
N LEU A 340 12.37 -0.88 4.43
CA LEU A 340 11.33 0.08 4.08
C LEU A 340 10.07 -0.13 4.92
N ALA A 341 9.63 -1.38 5.09
CA ALA A 341 8.49 -1.70 5.92
C ALA A 341 8.72 -1.33 7.39
N HIS A 342 9.94 -1.54 7.94
CA HIS A 342 10.29 -1.07 9.28
C HIS A 342 10.24 0.46 9.38
N ALA A 343 10.78 1.20 8.40
CA ALA A 343 10.74 2.67 8.40
C ALA A 343 9.29 3.18 8.33
N SER A 344 8.45 2.56 7.49
CA SER A 344 7.02 2.90 7.34
C SER A 344 6.21 2.58 8.59
N LEU A 345 6.47 1.43 9.24
CA LEU A 345 5.89 1.12 10.56
C LEU A 345 6.27 2.18 11.60
N GLY A 346 7.54 2.58 11.63
CA GLY A 346 8.02 3.64 12.51
C GLY A 346 7.32 4.98 12.25
N ALA A 347 7.06 5.32 10.99
CA ALA A 347 6.30 6.51 10.64
C ALA A 347 4.84 6.44 11.14
N ALA A 348 4.18 5.29 11.01
CA ALA A 348 2.83 5.08 11.53
C ALA A 348 2.78 5.19 13.06
N LEU A 349 3.71 4.56 13.76
CA LEU A 349 3.83 4.60 15.23
C LEU A 349 4.12 6.03 15.73
N ARG A 350 4.98 6.78 15.02
CA ARG A 350 5.20 8.19 15.30
C ARG A 350 3.90 8.99 15.24
N MET A 351 3.08 8.77 14.22
CA MET A 351 1.79 9.45 14.08
C MET A 351 0.75 9.04 15.14
N GLN A 352 0.89 7.86 15.75
CA GLN A 352 0.12 7.43 16.92
C GLN A 352 0.61 8.08 18.23
N GLY A 353 1.78 8.75 18.22
CA GLY A 353 2.40 9.31 19.41
C GLY A 353 3.32 8.33 20.15
N ASP A 354 3.46 7.08 19.68
CA ASP A 354 4.37 6.09 20.28
C ASP A 354 5.81 6.31 19.77
N ALA A 355 6.44 7.32 20.32
CA ALA A 355 7.80 7.70 19.94
C ALA A 355 8.84 6.61 20.23
N ALA A 356 8.63 5.79 21.27
CA ALA A 356 9.56 4.72 21.66
C ALA A 356 9.53 3.57 20.63
N ALA A 357 8.34 3.10 20.26
CA ALA A 357 8.19 2.06 19.25
C ALA A 357 8.60 2.55 17.85
N ALA A 358 8.33 3.82 17.52
CA ALA A 358 8.79 4.44 16.29
C ALA A 358 10.32 4.45 16.18
N GLU A 359 11.02 4.81 17.26
CA GLU A 359 12.48 4.79 17.31
C GLU A 359 13.04 3.37 17.23
N ALA A 360 12.41 2.39 17.87
CA ALA A 360 12.80 0.99 17.76
C ALA A 360 12.69 0.49 16.31
N SER A 361 11.59 0.82 15.63
CA SER A 361 11.39 0.48 14.21
C SER A 361 12.40 1.19 13.30
N CYS A 362 12.71 2.46 13.55
CA CYS A 362 13.72 3.20 12.83
C CYS A 362 15.12 2.55 12.98
N ARG A 363 15.51 2.16 14.21
CA ARG A 363 16.77 1.45 14.47
C ARG A 363 16.82 0.09 13.76
N ALA A 364 15.73 -0.66 13.74
CA ALA A 364 15.64 -1.92 13.00
C ALA A 364 15.86 -1.72 11.50
N ALA A 365 15.23 -0.69 10.92
CA ALA A 365 15.43 -0.35 9.51
C ALA A 365 16.90 -0.02 9.19
N LEU A 366 17.54 0.82 10.01
CA LEU A 366 18.94 1.21 9.83
C LEU A 366 19.94 0.07 10.12
N ALA A 367 19.57 -0.90 10.95
CA ALA A 367 20.39 -2.10 11.17
C ALA A 367 20.36 -3.05 9.96
N ILE A 368 19.25 -3.06 9.19
CA ILE A 368 19.11 -3.85 7.95
C ILE A 368 19.81 -3.13 6.80
N ASP A 369 19.53 -1.84 6.63
CA ASP A 369 20.12 -0.96 5.63
C ASP A 369 20.53 0.38 6.24
N PRO A 370 21.83 0.58 6.56
CA PRO A 370 22.33 1.84 7.10
C PRO A 370 22.18 3.05 6.18
N ASN A 371 21.89 2.82 4.89
CA ASN A 371 21.69 3.85 3.88
C ASN A 371 20.21 4.01 3.49
N SER A 372 19.29 3.39 4.21
CA SER A 372 17.85 3.57 3.98
C SER A 372 17.46 5.04 4.13
N VAL A 373 17.17 5.70 3.03
CA VAL A 373 16.75 7.12 3.02
C VAL A 373 15.44 7.35 3.76
N ALA A 374 14.54 6.37 3.72
CA ALA A 374 13.28 6.42 4.46
C ALA A 374 13.53 6.38 5.97
N ALA A 375 14.40 5.49 6.43
CA ALA A 375 14.74 5.38 7.84
C ALA A 375 15.54 6.59 8.35
N LEU A 376 16.46 7.13 7.55
CA LEU A 376 17.20 8.37 7.87
C LEU A 376 16.24 9.56 7.98
N SER A 377 15.25 9.65 7.09
CA SER A 377 14.26 10.72 7.14
C SER A 377 13.33 10.57 8.34
N LEU A 378 12.90 9.36 8.67
CA LEU A 378 12.14 9.08 9.91
C LEU A 378 12.98 9.48 11.16
N LEU A 379 14.25 9.15 11.19
CA LEU A 379 15.14 9.54 12.28
C LEU A 379 15.21 11.07 12.41
N GLY A 380 15.29 11.78 11.28
CA GLY A 380 15.25 13.25 11.24
C GLY A 380 13.93 13.78 11.82
N GLU A 381 12.80 13.23 11.45
CA GLU A 381 11.50 13.64 11.98
C GLU A 381 11.37 13.37 13.49
N LEU A 382 11.79 12.19 13.98
CA LEU A 382 11.79 11.86 15.42
C LEU A 382 12.67 12.81 16.24
N ARG A 383 13.84 13.21 15.70
CA ARG A 383 14.72 14.20 16.31
C ARG A 383 14.09 15.58 16.33
N ALA A 384 13.48 15.99 15.22
CA ALA A 384 12.77 17.28 15.12
C ALA A 384 11.59 17.37 16.10
N ASP A 385 10.84 16.27 16.31
CA ASP A 385 9.74 16.21 17.28
C ASP A 385 10.24 16.40 18.73
N ARG A 386 11.48 16.00 19.02
CA ARG A 386 12.18 16.24 20.30
C ARG A 386 12.87 17.61 20.39
N GLY A 387 12.84 18.39 19.29
CA GLY A 387 13.52 19.70 19.22
C GLY A 387 15.02 19.63 18.91
N GLN A 388 15.54 18.46 18.55
CA GLN A 388 16.93 18.24 18.15
C GLN A 388 17.11 18.59 16.66
N PHE A 389 16.93 19.89 16.34
CA PHE A 389 16.85 20.32 14.94
C PHE A 389 18.17 20.18 14.18
N SER A 390 19.32 20.38 14.83
CA SER A 390 20.64 20.21 14.19
C SER A 390 20.89 18.75 13.79
N GLU A 391 20.54 17.80 14.65
CA GLU A 391 20.67 16.38 14.37
C GLU A 391 19.63 15.92 13.35
N ALA A 392 18.43 16.51 13.35
CA ALA A 392 17.42 16.29 12.34
C ALA A 392 17.89 16.73 10.96
N GLU A 393 18.46 17.95 10.87
CA GLU A 393 19.07 18.49 9.66
C GLU A 393 20.16 17.57 9.11
N ALA A 394 21.08 17.11 9.94
CA ALA A 394 22.14 16.18 9.53
C ALA A 394 21.56 14.87 8.96
N SER A 395 20.44 14.38 9.53
CA SER A 395 19.77 13.17 9.03
C SER A 395 19.16 13.37 7.65
N PHE A 396 18.47 14.50 7.42
CA PHE A 396 17.90 14.83 6.11
C PHE A 396 18.97 15.09 5.06
N GLN A 397 20.05 15.81 5.41
CA GLN A 397 21.17 16.04 4.51
C GLN A 397 21.86 14.73 4.10
N ARG A 398 22.02 13.79 5.04
CA ARG A 398 22.53 12.45 4.72
C ARG A 398 21.60 11.69 3.78
N ALA A 399 20.28 11.75 3.98
CA ALA A 399 19.32 11.13 3.08
C ALA A 399 19.41 11.71 1.65
N ILE A 400 19.53 13.05 1.53
CA ILE A 400 19.70 13.76 0.24
C ILE A 400 21.04 13.37 -0.44
N ALA A 401 22.10 13.21 0.33
CA ALA A 401 23.42 12.82 -0.20
C ALA A 401 23.42 11.39 -0.76
N ILE A 402 22.65 10.47 -0.14
CA ILE A 402 22.52 9.08 -0.59
C ILE A 402 21.62 9.01 -1.82
N ASP A 403 20.44 9.64 -1.76
CA ASP A 403 19.51 9.70 -2.88
C ASP A 403 19.05 11.14 -3.13
N PRO A 404 19.70 11.85 -4.06
CA PRO A 404 19.30 13.20 -4.46
C PRO A 404 17.91 13.30 -5.12
N SER A 405 17.24 12.17 -5.39
CA SER A 405 15.88 12.15 -5.92
C SER A 405 14.80 11.99 -4.84
N PHE A 406 15.18 11.78 -3.58
CA PHE A 406 14.25 11.54 -2.48
C PHE A 406 13.58 12.84 -2.00
N CYS A 407 12.51 13.25 -2.66
CA CYS A 407 11.81 14.53 -2.48
C CYS A 407 11.41 14.82 -1.03
N PHE A 408 11.04 13.79 -0.24
CA PHE A 408 10.61 13.97 1.15
C PHE A 408 11.71 14.56 2.05
N ALA A 409 12.97 14.19 1.83
CA ALA A 409 14.07 14.76 2.61
C ALA A 409 14.28 16.25 2.33
N PHE A 410 14.12 16.69 1.08
CA PHE A 410 14.15 18.11 0.71
C PHE A 410 13.03 18.90 1.37
N TYR A 411 11.82 18.36 1.36
CA TYR A 411 10.65 18.95 2.03
C TYR A 411 10.89 19.07 3.54
N SER A 412 11.26 17.97 4.19
CA SER A 412 11.45 17.92 5.64
C SER A 412 12.57 18.84 6.11
N LEU A 413 13.67 18.94 5.35
CA LEU A 413 14.75 19.87 5.66
C LEU A 413 14.25 21.32 5.69
N ALA A 414 13.51 21.74 4.67
CA ALA A 414 12.96 23.09 4.60
C ALA A 414 11.95 23.38 5.71
N MET A 415 11.12 22.40 6.08
CA MET A 415 10.04 22.58 7.08
C MET A 415 10.55 22.61 8.52
N ASN A 416 11.73 22.03 8.80
CA ASN A 416 12.27 21.88 10.16
C ASN A 416 13.31 22.93 10.56
N ARG A 417 13.59 23.91 9.72
CA ARG A 417 14.46 25.04 10.06
C ARG A 417 14.09 26.31 9.29
N LYS A 418 14.66 27.44 9.67
CA LYS A 418 14.60 28.65 8.85
C LYS A 418 15.62 28.56 7.72
N MET A 419 15.15 28.77 6.49
CA MET A 419 16.00 28.77 5.31
C MET A 419 16.65 30.14 5.09
N THR A 420 17.80 30.16 4.43
CA THR A 420 18.57 31.38 4.16
C THR A 420 19.02 31.46 2.69
N VAL A 421 19.51 32.59 2.29
CA VAL A 421 20.07 32.80 0.93
C VAL A 421 21.29 31.89 0.62
N ASP A 422 21.93 31.38 1.66
CA ASP A 422 23.10 30.48 1.52
C ASP A 422 22.71 29.04 1.16
N ASP A 423 21.42 28.68 1.25
CA ASP A 423 20.92 27.34 0.92
C ASP A 423 20.86 27.07 -0.60
N THR A 424 21.84 27.58 -1.34
CA THR A 424 21.89 27.51 -2.80
C THR A 424 21.97 26.09 -3.35
N ALA A 425 22.67 25.19 -2.66
CA ALA A 425 22.76 23.78 -3.07
C ALA A 425 21.42 23.06 -2.94
N TRP A 426 20.68 23.32 -1.85
CA TRP A 426 19.33 22.78 -1.64
C TRP A 426 18.36 23.34 -2.70
N LEU A 427 18.40 24.66 -2.96
CA LEU A 427 17.56 25.31 -3.98
C LEU A 427 17.77 24.68 -5.34
N LYS A 428 19.02 24.62 -5.83
CA LYS A 428 19.38 24.01 -7.12
C LYS A 428 18.95 22.55 -7.23
N GLY A 429 19.12 21.77 -6.14
CA GLY A 429 18.69 20.39 -6.08
C GLY A 429 17.16 20.27 -6.23
N THR A 430 16.41 21.11 -5.53
CA THR A 430 14.95 21.13 -5.57
C THR A 430 14.41 21.55 -6.96
N GLU A 431 15.01 22.56 -7.58
CA GLU A 431 14.68 23.01 -8.94
C GLU A 431 14.99 21.94 -9.99
N ALA A 432 16.14 21.25 -9.86
CA ALA A 432 16.54 20.16 -10.75
C ALA A 432 15.57 18.95 -10.65
N LEU A 433 15.01 18.69 -9.47
CA LEU A 433 13.97 17.68 -9.31
C LEU A 433 12.68 18.09 -10.01
N LEU A 434 12.25 19.34 -9.84
CA LEU A 434 11.01 19.86 -10.45
C LEU A 434 11.11 20.01 -11.98
N ALA A 435 12.30 20.01 -12.56
CA ALA A 435 12.52 19.98 -14.01
C ALA A 435 12.22 18.61 -14.63
N LYS A 436 12.06 17.56 -13.82
CA LYS A 436 11.73 16.20 -14.26
C LYS A 436 10.25 15.91 -14.02
N PRO A 437 9.65 14.95 -14.78
CA PRO A 437 8.33 14.44 -14.44
C PRO A 437 8.36 13.79 -13.05
N LEU A 438 7.56 14.31 -12.13
CA LEU A 438 7.45 13.79 -10.76
C LEU A 438 6.04 13.22 -10.50
N PRO A 439 5.91 12.26 -9.60
CA PRO A 439 4.63 11.94 -8.97
C PRO A 439 4.00 13.20 -8.37
N LEU A 440 2.67 13.31 -8.48
CA LEU A 440 1.92 14.52 -8.09
C LEU A 440 2.23 14.95 -6.65
N GLY A 441 2.22 14.01 -5.68
CA GLY A 441 2.52 14.29 -4.27
C GLY A 441 3.95 14.79 -4.05
N HIS A 442 4.92 14.34 -4.84
CA HIS A 442 6.30 14.83 -4.77
C HIS A 442 6.40 16.27 -5.31
N GLU A 443 5.74 16.60 -6.43
CA GLU A 443 5.71 17.99 -6.93
C GLU A 443 5.06 18.90 -5.90
N ILE A 444 3.93 18.49 -5.32
CA ILE A 444 3.22 19.27 -4.27
C ILE A 444 4.15 19.58 -3.11
N SER A 445 4.80 18.57 -2.53
CA SER A 445 5.68 18.76 -1.36
C SER A 445 6.87 19.68 -1.66
N LEU A 446 7.53 19.50 -2.81
CA LEU A 446 8.64 20.38 -3.21
C LEU A 446 8.20 21.81 -3.50
N ARG A 447 6.99 22.00 -4.05
CA ARG A 447 6.42 23.34 -4.25
C ARG A 447 6.13 24.05 -2.93
N TYR A 448 5.60 23.35 -1.91
CA TYR A 448 5.47 23.92 -0.56
C TYR A 448 6.83 24.23 0.06
N ALA A 449 7.83 23.38 -0.11
CA ALA A 449 9.18 23.61 0.38
C ALA A 449 9.81 24.86 -0.25
N LEU A 450 9.68 25.05 -1.57
CA LEU A 450 10.13 26.26 -2.26
C LEU A 450 9.34 27.49 -1.81
N GLY A 451 8.03 27.37 -1.66
CA GLY A 451 7.20 28.46 -1.12
C GLY A 451 7.73 28.93 0.23
N LYS A 452 8.06 27.98 1.12
CA LYS A 452 8.65 28.31 2.42
C LYS A 452 10.06 28.90 2.30
N TYR A 453 10.92 28.37 1.43
CA TYR A 453 12.25 28.92 1.20
C TYR A 453 12.15 30.39 0.77
N PHE A 454 11.37 30.71 -0.26
CA PHE A 454 11.23 32.05 -0.77
C PHE A 454 10.57 33.01 0.24
N ASP A 455 9.66 32.51 1.06
CA ASP A 455 9.08 33.27 2.16
C ASP A 455 10.11 33.61 3.26
N ASP A 456 10.95 32.63 3.65
CA ASP A 456 12.00 32.83 4.65
C ASP A 456 13.05 33.84 4.18
N VAL A 457 13.36 33.87 2.88
CA VAL A 457 14.29 34.86 2.27
C VAL A 457 13.59 36.14 1.80
N LYS A 458 12.28 36.30 2.14
CA LYS A 458 11.43 37.50 1.88
C LYS A 458 11.18 37.78 0.39
N GLN A 459 11.24 36.79 -0.46
CA GLN A 459 10.80 36.84 -1.85
C GLN A 459 9.34 36.39 -1.95
N TYR A 460 8.43 37.29 -1.56
CA TYR A 460 7.02 36.94 -1.29
C TYR A 460 6.22 36.60 -2.56
N ASP A 461 6.59 37.12 -3.72
CA ASP A 461 5.93 36.83 -5.00
C ASP A 461 6.24 35.42 -5.49
N GLU A 462 7.51 35.04 -5.42
CA GLU A 462 7.99 33.71 -5.74
C GLU A 462 7.38 32.71 -4.73
N ALA A 463 7.39 33.04 -3.45
CA ALA A 463 6.77 32.23 -2.41
C ALA A 463 5.30 31.97 -2.72
N PHE A 464 4.51 33.02 -3.01
CA PHE A 464 3.09 32.87 -3.30
C PHE A 464 2.84 32.09 -4.58
N SER A 465 3.66 32.27 -5.62
CA SER A 465 3.57 31.50 -6.87
C SER A 465 3.73 29.99 -6.61
N HIS A 466 4.72 29.60 -5.81
CA HIS A 466 4.93 28.21 -5.44
C HIS A 466 3.79 27.65 -4.58
N TYR A 467 3.34 28.36 -3.56
CA TYR A 467 2.19 27.96 -2.74
C TYR A 467 0.91 27.82 -3.57
N ARG A 468 0.63 28.78 -4.46
CA ARG A 468 -0.52 28.70 -5.35
C ARG A 468 -0.46 27.46 -6.23
N ARG A 469 0.71 27.20 -6.85
CA ARG A 469 0.87 26.01 -7.70
C ARG A 469 0.72 24.71 -6.89
N ALA A 470 1.28 24.65 -5.69
CA ALA A 470 1.11 23.51 -4.79
C ALA A 470 -0.36 23.25 -4.47
N ASN A 471 -1.11 24.29 -4.12
CA ASN A 471 -2.54 24.21 -3.81
C ASN A 471 -3.39 23.80 -5.04
N GLU A 472 -3.08 24.34 -6.23
CA GLU A 472 -3.75 23.93 -7.49
C GLU A 472 -3.55 22.44 -7.79
N LEU A 473 -2.35 21.93 -7.53
CA LEU A 473 -2.05 20.50 -7.69
C LEU A 473 -2.78 19.66 -6.64
N THR A 474 -2.81 20.12 -5.39
CA THR A 474 -3.49 19.42 -4.29
C THR A 474 -5.00 19.29 -4.53
N LYS A 475 -5.64 20.28 -5.18
CA LYS A 475 -7.05 20.18 -5.59
C LYS A 475 -7.32 19.02 -6.55
N ARG A 476 -6.32 18.61 -7.35
CA ARG A 476 -6.44 17.48 -8.28
C ARG A 476 -6.34 16.12 -7.58
N TYR A 477 -5.84 16.11 -6.36
CA TYR A 477 -5.51 14.92 -5.58
C TYR A 477 -6.60 14.50 -4.59
N GLY A 478 -7.65 15.28 -4.40
CA GLY A 478 -8.60 15.06 -3.31
C GLY A 478 -10.05 15.34 -3.65
N VAL A 479 -10.88 15.16 -2.65
CA VAL A 479 -12.32 15.43 -2.70
C VAL A 479 -12.57 16.94 -2.83
N ASN A 480 -13.56 17.32 -3.61
CA ASN A 480 -14.00 18.72 -3.68
C ASN A 480 -14.56 19.19 -2.33
N TYR A 481 -14.28 20.45 -2.00
CA TYR A 481 -14.82 21.05 -0.80
C TYR A 481 -16.34 21.26 -0.91
N ASP A 482 -17.08 20.60 -0.04
CA ASP A 482 -18.53 20.69 0.04
C ASP A 482 -18.93 21.83 0.98
N ARG A 483 -19.27 22.99 0.40
CA ARG A 483 -19.73 24.18 1.14
C ARG A 483 -21.10 23.97 1.78
N ALA A 484 -22.03 23.37 1.06
CA ALA A 484 -23.40 23.15 1.54
C ALA A 484 -23.42 22.17 2.71
N GLY A 485 -22.71 21.06 2.59
CA GLY A 485 -22.59 20.08 3.67
C GLY A 485 -21.90 20.64 4.92
N LEU A 486 -20.97 21.61 4.80
CA LEU A 486 -20.44 22.29 5.99
C LEU A 486 -21.50 23.18 6.66
N VAL A 487 -22.23 23.98 5.89
CA VAL A 487 -23.32 24.82 6.42
C VAL A 487 -24.32 23.97 7.18
N GLU A 488 -24.80 22.88 6.59
CA GLU A 488 -25.73 21.96 7.24
C GLU A 488 -25.18 21.36 8.55
N ARG A 489 -23.90 21.00 8.59
CA ARG A 489 -23.27 20.51 9.83
C ARG A 489 -23.19 21.58 10.90
N VAL A 490 -22.86 22.82 10.52
CA VAL A 490 -22.83 23.96 11.45
C VAL A 490 -24.23 24.26 11.97
N ASP A 491 -25.25 24.26 11.10
CA ASP A 491 -26.63 24.44 11.49
C ASP A 491 -27.07 23.37 12.49
N ARG A 492 -26.82 22.10 12.22
CA ARG A 492 -27.12 21.01 13.17
C ARG A 492 -26.39 21.14 14.51
N ALA A 493 -25.12 21.61 14.50
CA ALA A 493 -24.39 21.84 15.74
C ALA A 493 -25.00 22.96 16.58
N ILE A 494 -25.43 24.05 15.93
CA ILE A 494 -26.06 25.19 16.57
C ILE A 494 -27.45 24.81 17.10
N ASP A 495 -28.29 24.20 16.27
CA ASP A 495 -29.67 23.85 16.62
C ASP A 495 -29.72 22.69 17.66
N GLY A 496 -28.80 21.76 17.58
CA GLY A 496 -28.73 20.59 18.49
C GLY A 496 -28.23 20.92 19.89
N PHE A 497 -27.46 22.00 20.05
CA PHE A 497 -26.81 22.33 21.32
C PHE A 497 -27.04 23.77 21.74
N ASP A 498 -28.31 24.15 21.91
CA ASP A 498 -28.67 25.40 22.61
C ASP A 498 -28.40 25.30 24.12
N ALA A 499 -28.52 26.42 24.86
CA ALA A 499 -28.27 26.43 26.29
C ALA A 499 -29.18 25.48 27.10
N ALA A 500 -30.39 25.20 26.61
CA ALA A 500 -31.33 24.28 27.27
C ALA A 500 -30.96 22.81 26.99
N ALA A 501 -30.60 22.48 25.75
CA ALA A 501 -30.14 21.14 25.37
C ALA A 501 -28.85 20.76 26.10
N ILE A 502 -27.86 21.66 26.15
CA ILE A 502 -26.61 21.44 26.89
C ILE A 502 -26.92 21.12 28.36
N ARG A 503 -27.72 21.96 29.04
CA ARG A 503 -28.11 21.74 30.46
C ARG A 503 -28.86 20.43 30.67
N ARG A 504 -29.73 20.02 29.75
CA ARG A 504 -30.46 18.75 29.82
C ARG A 504 -29.51 17.55 29.76
N HIS A 505 -28.56 17.59 28.83
CA HIS A 505 -27.58 16.50 28.67
C HIS A 505 -26.53 16.45 29.78
N GLN A 506 -26.18 17.63 30.36
CA GLN A 506 -25.23 17.72 31.47
C GLN A 506 -25.65 16.90 32.71
N SER A 507 -26.97 16.67 32.91
CA SER A 507 -27.45 15.81 34.00
C SER A 507 -26.97 14.36 33.91
N HIS A 508 -26.56 13.92 32.74
CA HIS A 508 -26.02 12.59 32.46
C HIS A 508 -24.51 12.59 32.22
N GLY A 509 -23.90 13.78 32.23
CA GLY A 509 -22.46 13.97 32.00
C GLY A 509 -21.59 13.54 33.20
N HIS A 510 -20.31 13.38 32.95
CA HIS A 510 -19.32 13.03 33.98
C HIS A 510 -18.73 14.29 34.65
N THR A 511 -18.66 14.33 35.97
CA THR A 511 -18.26 15.51 36.76
C THR A 511 -16.74 15.74 36.84
N SER A 512 -15.93 15.00 36.11
CA SER A 512 -14.47 15.19 36.07
C SER A 512 -14.10 16.60 35.58
N GLU A 513 -13.13 17.20 36.25
CA GLU A 513 -12.52 18.48 35.86
C GLU A 513 -11.19 18.28 35.12
N ARG A 514 -10.81 17.02 34.91
CA ARG A 514 -9.52 16.66 34.33
C ARG A 514 -9.39 17.04 32.84
N PRO A 515 -10.44 16.88 31.99
CA PRO A 515 -10.36 17.25 30.59
C PRO A 515 -10.29 18.76 30.38
N VAL A 516 -9.32 19.21 29.60
CA VAL A 516 -9.16 20.58 29.11
C VAL A 516 -9.09 20.53 27.59
N PHE A 517 -9.82 21.39 26.91
CA PHE A 517 -9.86 21.41 25.44
C PHE A 517 -9.31 22.74 24.91
N ILE A 518 -8.32 22.66 24.02
CA ILE A 518 -7.83 23.82 23.28
C ILE A 518 -8.37 23.74 21.85
N VAL A 519 -9.26 24.68 21.50
CA VAL A 519 -9.97 24.70 20.21
C VAL A 519 -9.68 25.99 19.45
N GLY A 520 -9.94 26.01 18.14
CA GLY A 520 -9.78 27.17 17.28
C GLY A 520 -9.51 26.77 15.83
N MET A 521 -9.20 27.73 14.99
CA MET A 521 -8.72 27.38 13.65
C MET A 521 -7.33 26.75 13.71
N LEU A 522 -7.03 25.89 12.74
CA LEU A 522 -5.64 25.48 12.50
C LEU A 522 -4.77 26.74 12.39
N ARG A 523 -3.53 26.69 12.90
CA ARG A 523 -2.56 27.80 12.84
C ARG A 523 -2.96 29.07 13.60
N SER A 524 -3.96 29.01 14.48
CA SER A 524 -4.36 30.16 15.33
C SER A 524 -3.49 30.34 16.59
N GLY A 525 -2.54 29.44 16.89
CA GLY A 525 -1.71 29.49 18.10
C GLY A 525 -2.04 28.43 19.13
N THR A 526 -2.94 27.49 18.83
CA THR A 526 -3.36 26.40 19.73
C THR A 526 -2.18 25.55 20.23
N SER A 527 -1.18 25.23 19.39
CA SER A 527 0.01 24.49 19.81
C SER A 527 0.91 25.30 20.76
N LEU A 528 1.00 26.60 20.59
CA LEU A 528 1.73 27.48 21.52
C LEU A 528 1.05 27.48 22.89
N THR A 529 -0.26 27.65 22.91
CA THR A 529 -1.08 27.65 24.13
C THR A 529 -0.95 26.31 24.88
N GLU A 530 -1.02 25.19 24.16
CA GLU A 530 -0.78 23.86 24.75
C GLU A 530 0.63 23.75 25.33
N GLN A 531 1.65 24.18 24.61
CA GLN A 531 3.03 24.07 25.04
C GLN A 531 3.31 24.91 26.30
N ILE A 532 2.76 26.10 26.40
CA ILE A 532 2.84 26.95 27.59
C ILE A 532 2.20 26.23 28.78
N LEU A 533 0.96 25.76 28.65
CA LEU A 533 0.24 25.13 29.75
C LEU A 533 0.81 23.77 30.13
N ALA A 534 1.25 22.97 29.16
CA ALA A 534 1.87 21.66 29.41
C ALA A 534 3.28 21.76 30.01
N SER A 535 3.83 22.96 30.18
CA SER A 535 5.05 23.19 30.96
C SER A 535 4.77 23.28 32.47
N HIS A 536 3.50 23.36 32.89
CA HIS A 536 3.10 23.28 34.28
C HIS A 536 3.13 21.81 34.77
N PRO A 537 3.71 21.50 35.95
CA PRO A 537 3.91 20.12 36.42
C PRO A 537 2.62 19.33 36.65
N ALA A 538 1.49 20.00 36.90
CA ALA A 538 0.18 19.36 37.08
C ALA A 538 -0.60 19.17 35.76
N VAL A 539 -0.01 19.49 34.61
CA VAL A 539 -0.69 19.47 33.29
C VAL A 539 0.01 18.53 32.35
N PHE A 540 -0.76 17.61 31.76
CA PHE A 540 -0.31 16.77 30.67
C PHE A 540 -0.90 17.27 29.34
N GLY A 541 -0.08 17.52 28.35
CA GLY A 541 -0.52 17.85 26.99
C GLY A 541 -0.63 16.60 26.13
N ALA A 542 -1.83 16.19 25.79
CA ALA A 542 -2.09 14.97 25.01
C ALA A 542 -1.96 15.17 23.48
N GLY A 543 -1.75 16.41 23.01
CA GLY A 543 -1.70 16.70 21.58
C GLY A 543 -3.08 16.69 20.93
N GLU A 544 -3.16 16.20 19.67
CA GLU A 544 -4.38 16.16 18.87
C GLU A 544 -5.05 14.79 18.99
N LEU A 545 -6.15 14.71 19.79
CA LEU A 545 -6.91 13.47 19.97
C LEU A 545 -8.11 13.44 19.02
N PRO A 546 -8.25 12.44 18.14
CA PRO A 546 -9.34 12.38 17.16
C PRO A 546 -10.67 11.89 17.76
N PHE A 547 -10.73 11.62 19.05
CA PHE A 547 -11.87 10.98 19.74
C PHE A 547 -13.20 11.72 19.50
N TRP A 548 -13.24 13.03 19.71
CA TRP A 548 -14.49 13.81 19.66
C TRP A 548 -15.04 13.97 18.24
N GLN A 549 -14.21 13.88 17.22
CA GLN A 549 -14.69 13.87 15.82
C GLN A 549 -15.50 12.58 15.54
N SER A 550 -14.98 11.43 15.98
CA SER A 550 -15.68 10.14 15.84
C SER A 550 -16.92 10.05 16.72
N ALA A 551 -16.83 10.54 17.96
CA ALA A 551 -17.95 10.58 18.90
C ALA A 551 -19.09 11.49 18.38
N TYR A 552 -18.76 12.65 17.79
CA TYR A 552 -19.75 13.55 17.21
C TYR A 552 -20.43 12.92 15.99
N ALA A 553 -19.69 12.24 15.12
CA ALA A 553 -20.26 11.52 13.99
C ALA A 553 -21.21 10.39 14.44
N ALA A 554 -20.85 9.64 15.48
CA ALA A 554 -21.73 8.62 16.06
C ALA A 554 -23.00 9.23 16.70
N TYR A 555 -22.87 10.36 17.37
CA TYR A 555 -24.02 11.11 17.93
C TYR A 555 -24.97 11.57 16.82
N GLU A 556 -24.46 12.16 15.73
CA GLU A 556 -25.26 12.58 14.58
C GLU A 556 -25.98 11.41 13.90
N ALA A 557 -25.26 10.30 13.69
CA ALA A 557 -25.82 9.09 13.07
C ALA A 557 -26.99 8.53 13.87
N ALA A 558 -26.86 8.45 15.20
CA ALA A 558 -27.98 8.01 16.08
C ALA A 558 -29.21 8.91 15.95
N GLY A 559 -29.02 10.24 15.91
CA GLY A 559 -30.11 11.19 15.70
C GLY A 559 -30.80 11.05 14.35
N LEU A 560 -30.06 10.79 13.26
CA LEU A 560 -30.61 10.56 11.94
C LEU A 560 -31.40 9.24 11.85
N GLU A 561 -31.04 8.23 12.64
CA GLU A 561 -31.76 6.95 12.75
C GLU A 561 -32.99 7.03 13.69
N GLY A 562 -33.29 8.20 14.26
CA GLY A 562 -34.41 8.42 15.17
C GLY A 562 -34.16 7.92 16.60
N HIS A 563 -32.92 7.64 16.97
CA HIS A 563 -32.53 7.28 18.33
C HIS A 563 -32.17 8.53 19.15
N ASP A 564 -32.29 8.44 20.49
CA ASP A 564 -31.80 9.49 21.38
C ASP A 564 -30.27 9.46 21.46
N GLY A 565 -29.61 10.30 20.66
CA GLY A 565 -28.15 10.46 20.69
C GLY A 565 -27.61 10.81 22.08
N GLY A 566 -28.43 11.46 22.93
CA GLY A 566 -28.10 11.79 24.32
C GLY A 566 -27.82 10.55 25.18
N ALA A 567 -28.42 9.41 24.86
CA ALA A 567 -28.16 8.14 25.55
C ALA A 567 -26.70 7.64 25.39
N LEU A 568 -25.99 8.08 24.36
CA LEU A 568 -24.59 7.72 24.10
C LEU A 568 -23.60 8.51 24.98
N ILE A 569 -23.99 9.69 25.47
CA ILE A 569 -23.10 10.65 26.15
C ILE A 569 -22.38 10.06 27.37
N PRO A 570 -23.06 9.31 28.27
CA PRO A 570 -22.38 8.71 29.45
C PRO A 570 -21.30 7.67 29.05
N GLY A 571 -21.54 6.91 27.99
CA GLY A 571 -20.56 5.98 27.44
C GLY A 571 -19.37 6.72 26.88
N MET A 572 -19.59 7.71 26.01
CA MET A 572 -18.54 8.55 25.42
C MET A 572 -17.68 9.24 26.51
N ALA A 573 -18.30 9.77 27.55
CA ALA A 573 -17.56 10.38 28.65
C ALA A 573 -16.64 9.40 29.39
N ARG A 574 -17.11 8.18 29.63
CA ARG A 574 -16.33 7.13 30.29
C ARG A 574 -15.14 6.70 29.40
N ASP A 575 -15.43 6.34 28.16
CA ASP A 575 -14.42 5.90 27.20
C ASP A 575 -13.32 6.95 26.99
N TYR A 576 -13.72 8.22 26.97
CA TYR A 576 -12.76 9.32 26.88
C TYR A 576 -11.89 9.46 28.13
N LEU A 577 -12.45 9.32 29.33
CA LEU A 577 -11.67 9.37 30.56
C LEU A 577 -10.70 8.18 30.70
N ASP A 578 -11.13 7.00 30.27
CA ASP A 578 -10.26 5.83 30.22
C ASP A 578 -9.08 6.07 29.25
N HIS A 579 -9.37 6.69 28.09
CA HIS A 579 -8.33 7.11 27.14
C HIS A 579 -7.35 8.12 27.74
N LEU A 580 -7.85 9.16 28.43
CA LEU A 580 -6.99 10.14 29.10
C LEU A 580 -6.16 9.53 30.24
N THR A 581 -6.73 8.55 30.95
CA THR A 581 -6.03 7.84 32.02
C THR A 581 -4.90 6.96 31.48
N ALA A 582 -5.11 6.34 30.33
CA ALA A 582 -4.05 5.57 29.65
C ALA A 582 -2.88 6.47 29.17
N LEU A 583 -3.14 7.75 28.87
CA LEU A 583 -2.10 8.71 28.47
C LEU A 583 -1.32 9.30 29.65
N SER A 584 -2.00 9.57 30.75
CA SER A 584 -1.40 10.07 32.01
C SER A 584 -2.34 9.68 33.14
N ASP A 585 -1.85 9.08 34.20
CA ASP A 585 -2.63 8.66 35.36
C ASP A 585 -2.60 9.69 36.51
N ASP A 586 -1.56 10.52 36.56
CA ASP A 586 -1.23 11.43 37.64
C ASP A 586 -1.57 12.92 37.38
N ALA A 587 -1.67 13.34 36.11
CA ALA A 587 -1.90 14.74 35.78
C ALA A 587 -3.27 15.23 36.27
N GLN A 588 -3.29 16.37 36.96
CA GLN A 588 -4.52 17.03 37.42
C GLN A 588 -5.38 17.54 36.26
N ARG A 589 -4.74 18.00 35.20
CA ARG A 589 -5.38 18.45 33.95
C ARG A 589 -4.72 17.75 32.75
N VAL A 590 -5.54 17.26 31.83
CA VAL A 590 -5.07 16.66 30.56
C VAL A 590 -5.63 17.50 29.41
N ILE A 591 -4.74 18.06 28.62
CA ILE A 591 -5.11 18.94 27.51
C ILE A 591 -5.24 18.13 26.21
N ASP A 592 -6.45 18.10 25.67
CA ASP A 592 -6.72 17.73 24.28
C ASP A 592 -6.65 19.01 23.42
N LYS A 593 -5.59 19.14 22.65
CA LYS A 593 -5.42 20.26 21.72
C LYS A 593 -5.76 19.79 20.31
N MET A 594 -7.03 19.57 20.04
CA MET A 594 -7.57 19.34 18.72
C MET A 594 -8.31 20.59 18.25
N PRO A 595 -7.70 21.42 17.40
CA PRO A 595 -8.32 22.68 16.96
C PRO A 595 -9.74 22.49 16.45
N LEU A 596 -9.98 21.44 15.63
CA LEU A 596 -11.27 21.15 15.00
C LEU A 596 -12.37 20.72 15.97
N ASN A 597 -12.05 20.43 17.23
CA ASN A 597 -13.05 20.15 18.27
C ASN A 597 -14.00 21.34 18.52
N PHE A 598 -13.77 22.51 17.90
CA PHE A 598 -14.73 23.61 17.93
C PHE A 598 -16.12 23.20 17.41
N MET A 599 -16.22 22.23 16.51
CA MET A 599 -17.51 21.67 16.05
C MET A 599 -18.21 20.82 17.12
N SER A 600 -17.45 20.18 17.99
CA SER A 600 -17.95 19.21 18.98
C SER A 600 -18.13 19.84 20.39
N VAL A 601 -17.93 21.15 20.55
CA VAL A 601 -17.96 21.85 21.86
C VAL A 601 -19.27 21.60 22.61
N GLY A 602 -20.43 21.61 21.93
CA GLY A 602 -21.71 21.33 22.54
C GLY A 602 -21.77 19.91 23.17
N LEU A 603 -21.34 18.90 22.41
CA LEU A 603 -21.29 17.52 22.89
C LEU A 603 -20.27 17.34 24.02
N ILE A 604 -19.10 17.96 23.92
CA ILE A 604 -18.06 17.97 24.97
C ILE A 604 -18.64 18.56 26.27
N CYS A 605 -19.32 19.69 26.19
CA CYS A 605 -19.94 20.36 27.36
C CYS A 605 -21.10 19.55 27.95
N ALA A 606 -21.83 18.80 27.14
CA ALA A 606 -22.84 17.87 27.57
C ALA A 606 -22.22 16.66 28.33
N ALA A 607 -21.13 16.10 27.78
CA ALA A 607 -20.42 14.98 28.35
C ALA A 607 -19.63 15.35 29.63
N PHE A 608 -19.07 16.57 29.68
CA PHE A 608 -18.27 17.08 30.80
C PHE A 608 -18.74 18.47 31.24
N PRO A 609 -19.71 18.53 32.16
CA PRO A 609 -20.26 19.80 32.68
C PRO A 609 -19.23 20.74 33.32
N LYS A 610 -18.08 20.20 33.73
CA LYS A 610 -16.98 20.95 34.34
C LYS A 610 -15.75 21.09 33.46
N ALA A 611 -15.84 20.69 32.18
CA ALA A 611 -14.75 20.87 31.23
C ALA A 611 -14.35 22.33 31.11
N ARG A 612 -13.07 22.56 30.84
CA ARG A 612 -12.51 23.86 30.53
C ARG A 612 -12.14 23.92 29.06
N ILE A 613 -12.68 24.91 28.34
CA ILE A 613 -12.43 25.11 26.91
C ILE A 613 -11.67 26.42 26.72
N ILE A 614 -10.52 26.36 26.12
CA ILE A 614 -9.72 27.54 25.75
C ILE A 614 -9.83 27.68 24.23
N HIS A 615 -10.53 28.75 23.81
CA HIS A 615 -10.70 29.07 22.40
C HIS A 615 -9.64 30.08 21.96
N VAL A 616 -8.70 29.61 21.12
CA VAL A 616 -7.60 30.43 20.64
C VAL A 616 -7.94 31.02 19.28
N ARG A 617 -7.96 32.33 19.20
CA ARG A 617 -8.22 33.10 17.98
C ARG A 617 -6.95 33.81 17.50
N ARG A 618 -6.91 34.14 16.23
CA ARG A 618 -5.85 34.94 15.62
C ARG A 618 -6.45 35.75 14.47
N HIS A 619 -5.76 36.82 14.06
CA HIS A 619 -6.17 37.63 12.92
C HIS A 619 -6.58 36.73 11.72
N PRO A 620 -7.79 36.90 11.16
CA PRO A 620 -8.38 35.96 10.21
C PRO A 620 -7.53 35.76 8.96
N ILE A 621 -6.98 36.83 8.38
CA ILE A 621 -6.16 36.73 7.16
C ILE A 621 -4.83 36.03 7.46
N ASP A 622 -4.17 36.35 8.60
CA ASP A 622 -2.93 35.63 9.00
C ASP A 622 -3.17 34.15 9.22
N THR A 623 -4.32 33.78 9.80
CA THR A 623 -4.72 32.38 10.00
C THR A 623 -4.94 31.68 8.66
N CYS A 624 -5.75 32.25 7.79
CA CYS A 624 -6.04 31.66 6.47
C CYS A 624 -4.80 31.51 5.59
N LEU A 625 -3.93 32.54 5.53
CA LEU A 625 -2.67 32.46 4.82
C LEU A 625 -1.72 31.40 5.42
N SER A 626 -1.65 31.34 6.76
CA SER A 626 -0.82 30.33 7.42
C SER A 626 -1.30 28.90 7.15
N ILE A 627 -2.60 28.70 6.94
CA ILE A 627 -3.19 27.42 6.49
C ILE A 627 -2.83 27.17 5.03
N TYR A 628 -3.06 28.16 4.16
CA TYR A 628 -2.80 28.04 2.71
C TYR A 628 -1.33 27.73 2.37
N PHE A 629 -0.40 28.11 3.25
CA PHE A 629 1.05 27.87 3.12
C PHE A 629 1.51 26.51 3.68
N GLN A 630 0.57 25.63 4.07
CA GLN A 630 0.89 24.31 4.61
C GLN A 630 0.35 23.18 3.73
N TYR A 631 1.12 22.12 3.62
CA TYR A 631 0.63 20.87 3.03
C TYR A 631 -0.22 20.11 4.08
N LEU A 632 -1.53 20.36 4.07
CA LEU A 632 -2.48 19.77 5.03
C LEU A 632 -3.11 18.45 4.55
N SER A 633 -2.64 17.86 3.47
CA SER A 633 -3.21 16.70 2.78
C SER A 633 -4.58 17.00 2.12
N HIS A 634 -5.09 15.99 1.41
CA HIS A 634 -6.41 16.03 0.75
C HIS A 634 -7.61 16.02 1.73
N LEU A 635 -7.37 15.72 3.02
CA LEU A 635 -8.44 15.69 4.04
C LEU A 635 -8.96 17.08 4.43
N HIS A 636 -8.26 18.14 4.01
CA HIS A 636 -8.67 19.53 4.26
C HIS A 636 -8.89 20.29 2.95
N PRO A 637 -9.86 19.90 2.12
CA PRO A 637 -10.03 20.47 0.77
C PRO A 637 -10.29 21.97 0.76
N TYR A 638 -10.81 22.53 1.85
CA TYR A 638 -10.98 23.98 2.02
C TYR A 638 -9.65 24.74 2.06
N ALA A 639 -8.56 24.10 2.49
CA ALA A 639 -7.28 24.75 2.72
C ALA A 639 -6.57 25.18 1.42
N ASN A 640 -6.92 24.55 0.29
CA ASN A 640 -6.23 24.71 -0.99
C ASN A 640 -6.81 25.82 -1.87
N ASP A 641 -7.76 26.62 -1.34
CA ASP A 641 -8.39 27.71 -2.06
C ASP A 641 -8.76 28.84 -1.10
N LEU A 642 -8.37 30.09 -1.41
CA LEU A 642 -8.62 31.22 -0.53
C LEU A 642 -10.11 31.54 -0.36
N GLY A 643 -10.93 31.31 -1.39
CA GLY A 643 -12.38 31.50 -1.32
C GLY A 643 -13.06 30.40 -0.47
N ASN A 644 -12.57 29.16 -0.53
CA ASN A 644 -13.03 28.09 0.31
C ASN A 644 -12.58 28.27 1.76
N LEU A 645 -11.35 28.74 1.98
CA LEU A 645 -10.85 29.13 3.31
C LEU A 645 -11.69 30.26 3.93
N ALA A 646 -12.05 31.25 3.12
CA ALA A 646 -12.93 32.34 3.58
C ALA A 646 -14.30 31.82 4.02
N HIS A 647 -14.91 30.93 3.22
CA HIS A 647 -16.18 30.30 3.57
C HIS A 647 -16.05 29.44 4.84
N TYR A 648 -15.03 28.58 4.94
CA TYR A 648 -14.81 27.74 6.12
C TYR A 648 -14.59 28.59 7.39
N TYR A 649 -13.82 29.65 7.28
CA TYR A 649 -13.59 30.58 8.38
C TYR A 649 -14.90 31.32 8.81
N GLY A 650 -15.76 31.68 7.87
CA GLY A 650 -17.07 32.25 8.14
C GLY A 650 -17.95 31.30 8.96
N GLU A 651 -18.01 30.05 8.59
CA GLU A 651 -18.76 29.01 9.32
C GLU A 651 -18.14 28.71 10.70
N TYR A 652 -16.81 28.69 10.81
CA TYR A 652 -16.14 28.63 12.09
C TYR A 652 -16.54 29.81 13.00
N VAL A 653 -16.61 31.05 12.50
CA VAL A 653 -17.04 32.19 13.28
C VAL A 653 -18.52 32.07 13.71
N ARG A 654 -19.39 31.55 12.84
CA ARG A 654 -20.81 31.30 13.19
C ARG A 654 -20.94 30.37 14.39
N VAL A 655 -20.31 29.19 14.34
CA VAL A 655 -20.45 28.21 15.41
C VAL A 655 -19.74 28.63 16.70
N THR A 656 -18.59 29.32 16.62
CA THR A 656 -17.90 29.79 17.83
C THR A 656 -18.62 31.00 18.48
N ASN A 657 -19.30 31.85 17.71
CA ASN A 657 -20.20 32.88 18.24
C ASN A 657 -21.38 32.26 18.99
N HIS A 658 -21.93 31.14 18.49
CA HIS A 658 -22.96 30.39 19.18
C HIS A 658 -22.44 29.88 20.54
N TRP A 659 -21.27 29.24 20.57
CA TRP A 659 -20.68 28.75 21.85
C TRP A 659 -20.45 29.90 22.84
N ARG A 660 -20.01 31.06 22.38
CA ARG A 660 -19.86 32.25 23.23
C ARG A 660 -21.20 32.70 23.83
N ALA A 661 -22.28 32.55 23.09
CA ALA A 661 -23.61 32.98 23.56
C ALA A 661 -24.25 32.00 24.57
N VAL A 662 -23.98 30.67 24.41
CA VAL A 662 -24.68 29.63 25.19
C VAL A 662 -23.89 29.09 26.37
N LEU A 663 -22.53 29.20 26.35
CA LEU A 663 -21.67 28.69 27.42
C LEU A 663 -21.35 29.76 28.47
N PRO A 664 -21.29 29.38 29.75
CA PRO A 664 -20.86 30.31 30.81
C PRO A 664 -19.34 30.57 30.75
N ALA A 665 -18.92 31.75 31.21
CA ALA A 665 -17.51 32.14 31.29
C ALA A 665 -16.64 31.18 32.13
N THR A 666 -17.26 30.39 33.00
CA THR A 666 -16.58 29.34 33.79
C THR A 666 -16.18 28.13 32.93
N MET A 667 -16.75 27.96 31.73
CA MET A 667 -16.45 26.83 30.81
C MET A 667 -15.67 27.27 29.60
N LEU A 668 -15.79 28.50 29.13
CA LEU A 668 -15.16 29.01 27.91
C LEU A 668 -14.29 30.23 28.19
N LEU A 669 -12.99 30.11 27.94
CA LEU A 669 -12.04 31.22 27.94
C LEU A 669 -11.60 31.51 26.50
N GLU A 670 -11.77 32.75 26.05
CA GLU A 670 -11.25 33.21 24.75
C GLU A 670 -9.92 33.95 24.92
N ILE A 671 -8.98 33.61 24.05
CA ILE A 671 -7.67 34.29 24.00
C ILE A 671 -7.31 34.58 22.54
N THR A 672 -6.69 35.72 22.28
CA THR A 672 -6.12 36.01 20.96
C THR A 672 -4.63 35.74 20.96
N TYR A 673 -4.13 35.18 19.86
CA TYR A 673 -2.71 34.95 19.67
C TYR A 673 -1.89 36.22 19.85
N GLU A 674 -2.37 37.32 19.32
CA GLU A 674 -1.73 38.63 19.39
C GLU A 674 -1.57 39.11 20.85
N ALA A 675 -2.63 38.99 21.66
CA ALA A 675 -2.57 39.36 23.08
C ALA A 675 -1.64 38.43 23.88
N LEU A 676 -1.61 37.13 23.57
CA LEU A 676 -0.68 36.20 24.18
C LEU A 676 0.78 36.51 23.83
N ILE A 677 1.05 37.00 22.62
CA ILE A 677 2.37 37.43 22.17
C ILE A 677 2.79 38.74 22.82
N GLU A 678 1.84 39.66 23.02
CA GLU A 678 2.05 40.97 23.62
C GLU A 678 2.38 40.87 25.11
N ASP A 679 1.63 40.05 25.87
CA ASP A 679 1.86 39.80 27.30
C ASP A 679 1.67 38.33 27.66
N GLN A 680 2.73 37.56 27.49
CA GLN A 680 2.73 36.13 27.78
C GLN A 680 2.38 35.83 29.25
N GLU A 681 2.95 36.57 30.20
CA GLU A 681 2.77 36.29 31.63
C GLU A 681 1.33 36.54 32.07
N LEU A 682 0.74 37.67 31.69
CA LEU A 682 -0.65 38.02 32.01
C LEU A 682 -1.61 36.90 31.51
N TRP A 683 -1.48 36.52 30.26
CA TRP A 683 -2.38 35.52 29.69
C TRP A 683 -2.13 34.11 30.21
N THR A 684 -0.89 33.76 30.52
CA THR A 684 -0.58 32.51 31.18
C THR A 684 -1.20 32.41 32.58
N ARG A 685 -1.10 33.48 33.39
CA ARG A 685 -1.78 33.58 34.69
C ARG A 685 -3.29 33.41 34.56
N ARG A 686 -3.91 34.09 33.63
CA ARG A 686 -5.36 33.97 33.37
C ARG A 686 -5.76 32.56 32.96
N MET A 687 -4.98 31.88 32.13
CA MET A 687 -5.25 30.50 31.73
C MET A 687 -5.12 29.54 32.92
N LEU A 688 -4.09 29.70 33.76
CA LEU A 688 -3.92 28.88 34.96
C LEU A 688 -5.02 29.10 35.97
N ASP A 689 -5.41 30.35 36.21
CA ASP A 689 -6.55 30.71 37.08
C ASP A 689 -7.85 30.07 36.56
N PHE A 690 -8.09 30.14 35.25
CA PHE A 690 -9.26 29.50 34.61
C PHE A 690 -9.24 27.97 34.78
N LEU A 691 -8.05 27.34 34.80
CA LEU A 691 -7.91 25.90 35.05
C LEU A 691 -7.91 25.54 36.54
N GLY A 692 -7.95 26.52 37.45
CA GLY A 692 -7.85 26.30 38.89
C GLY A 692 -6.47 25.79 39.32
N LEU A 693 -5.42 26.25 38.66
CA LEU A 693 -4.02 25.84 38.92
C LEU A 693 -3.21 27.00 39.49
N PRO A 694 -2.28 26.75 40.43
CA PRO A 694 -1.37 27.78 40.91
C PRO A 694 -0.44 28.27 39.81
N TRP A 695 0.11 29.46 39.99
CA TRP A 695 1.13 29.95 39.10
C TRP A 695 2.41 29.13 39.15
N ASP A 696 2.97 28.81 37.97
CA ASP A 696 4.27 28.17 37.83
C ASP A 696 5.11 28.90 36.77
N PRO A 697 6.34 29.34 37.07
CA PRO A 697 7.19 30.08 36.16
C PRO A 697 7.70 29.26 34.98
N HIS A 698 7.71 27.93 35.05
CA HIS A 698 8.11 27.07 33.92
C HIS A 698 7.23 27.30 32.68
N CYS A 699 6.01 27.77 32.86
CA CYS A 699 5.14 28.14 31.74
C CYS A 699 5.70 29.29 30.87
N LEU A 700 6.59 30.14 31.40
CA LEU A 700 7.26 31.19 30.64
C LEU A 700 8.44 30.64 29.83
N ASP A 701 9.02 29.56 30.31
CA ASP A 701 10.17 28.87 29.69
C ASP A 701 9.75 27.67 28.82
N PHE A 702 8.51 27.62 28.36
CA PHE A 702 7.91 26.53 27.58
C PHE A 702 8.80 26.02 26.42
N HIS A 703 9.63 26.88 25.82
CA HIS A 703 10.53 26.57 24.72
C HIS A 703 11.73 25.68 25.13
N LYS A 704 11.95 25.49 26.44
CA LYS A 704 13.04 24.65 27.01
C LYS A 704 12.56 23.26 27.39
N THR A 705 11.27 22.94 27.27
CA THR A 705 10.74 21.62 27.66
C THR A 705 11.12 20.53 26.68
N ASP A 706 11.47 19.32 27.19
CA ASP A 706 11.85 18.15 26.41
C ASP A 706 10.65 17.34 25.87
N ARG A 707 9.42 17.87 26.01
CA ARG A 707 8.20 17.21 25.55
C ARG A 707 8.23 17.00 24.04
N THR A 708 7.88 15.79 23.58
CA THR A 708 7.69 15.50 22.14
C THR A 708 6.50 16.31 21.60
N VAL A 709 6.68 17.00 20.47
CA VAL A 709 5.66 17.85 19.85
C VAL A 709 5.45 17.40 18.40
N ILE A 710 4.33 16.74 18.13
CA ILE A 710 3.96 16.23 16.80
C ILE A 710 2.93 17.19 16.19
N THR A 711 3.37 18.32 15.66
CA THR A 711 2.54 19.30 14.96
C THR A 711 3.32 19.97 13.83
N LEU A 712 2.59 20.59 12.90
CA LEU A 712 3.20 21.43 11.85
C LEU A 712 3.90 22.67 12.40
N SER A 713 3.70 23.00 13.68
CA SER A 713 4.29 24.14 14.37
C SER A 713 5.47 23.76 15.26
N LYS A 714 5.97 22.50 15.22
CA LYS A 714 6.98 21.98 16.16
C LYS A 714 8.25 22.82 16.27
N TRP A 715 8.72 23.40 15.17
CA TRP A 715 9.86 24.32 15.18
C TRP A 715 9.52 25.65 15.85
N GLN A 716 8.33 26.21 15.53
CA GLN A 716 7.89 27.53 16.02
C GLN A 716 7.64 27.54 17.54
N VAL A 717 7.02 26.49 18.09
CA VAL A 717 6.72 26.40 19.53
C VAL A 717 7.93 26.13 20.42
N ARG A 718 9.09 25.87 19.83
CA ARG A 718 10.37 25.74 20.54
C ARG A 718 11.24 26.97 20.43
N GLN A 719 10.73 28.04 19.86
CA GLN A 719 11.37 29.35 19.85
C GLN A 719 10.79 30.22 20.97
N LYS A 720 11.57 31.16 21.48
CA LYS A 720 11.02 32.22 22.33
C LYS A 720 9.92 32.94 21.59
N ILE A 721 8.93 33.43 22.30
CA ILE A 721 7.85 34.23 21.73
C ILE A 721 8.41 35.40 20.91
N HIS A 722 7.90 35.56 19.71
CA HIS A 722 8.28 36.61 18.79
C HIS A 722 7.06 37.10 17.96
N ALA A 723 7.02 38.38 17.64
CA ALA A 723 5.90 39.00 16.94
C ALA A 723 5.96 38.83 15.39
N SER A 724 6.93 38.14 14.83
CA SER A 724 7.12 38.07 13.36
C SER A 724 5.96 37.40 12.60
N SER A 725 5.10 36.69 13.30
CA SER A 725 3.90 36.07 12.73
C SER A 725 2.65 36.97 12.80
N VAL A 726 2.70 38.11 13.49
CA VAL A 726 1.60 39.05 13.62
C VAL A 726 1.62 40.02 12.43
N GLY A 727 0.49 40.14 11.73
CA GLY A 727 0.36 41.04 10.59
C GLY A 727 1.18 40.63 9.33
N ARG A 728 1.67 39.39 9.28
CA ARG A 728 2.47 38.87 8.15
C ARG A 728 1.70 38.93 6.83
N TRP A 729 0.38 38.86 6.86
CA TRP A 729 -0.48 38.98 5.69
C TRP A 729 -0.23 40.27 4.86
N ARG A 730 0.30 41.35 5.47
CA ARG A 730 0.62 42.59 4.76
C ARG A 730 1.67 42.41 3.67
N SER A 731 2.60 41.46 3.86
CA SER A 731 3.57 41.08 2.83
C SER A 731 2.94 40.38 1.60
N TYR A 732 1.69 39.95 1.75
CA TYR A 732 0.91 39.25 0.72
C TYR A 732 -0.38 39.99 0.35
N GLU A 733 -0.48 41.31 0.68
CA GLU A 733 -1.71 42.09 0.59
C GLU A 733 -2.40 42.04 -0.79
N LYS A 734 -1.62 41.98 -1.87
CA LYS A 734 -2.15 41.92 -3.23
C LYS A 734 -2.84 40.58 -3.58
N TYR A 735 -2.65 39.54 -2.78
CA TYR A 735 -3.21 38.21 -3.00
C TYR A 735 -4.41 37.87 -2.13
N VAL A 736 -4.66 38.63 -1.07
CA VAL A 736 -5.65 38.31 -0.02
C VAL A 736 -7.06 38.89 -0.26
N ALA A 737 -7.35 39.38 -1.46
CA ALA A 737 -8.66 39.95 -1.78
C ALA A 737 -9.85 39.06 -1.36
N PRO A 738 -9.82 37.69 -1.56
CA PRO A 738 -10.91 36.84 -1.13
C PRO A 738 -11.12 36.77 0.39
N LEU A 739 -10.13 37.17 1.20
CA LEU A 739 -10.14 37.06 2.66
C LEU A 739 -10.50 38.37 3.37
N ARG A 740 -10.54 39.51 2.66
CA ARG A 740 -10.65 40.82 3.30
C ARG A 740 -11.91 41.00 4.13
N HIS A 741 -13.04 40.48 3.68
CA HIS A 741 -14.33 40.58 4.40
C HIS A 741 -14.32 39.84 5.74
N LEU A 742 -13.41 38.90 5.97
CA LEU A 742 -13.31 38.17 7.23
C LEU A 742 -12.94 39.05 8.42
N VAL A 743 -12.29 40.19 8.18
CA VAL A 743 -11.91 41.12 9.24
C VAL A 743 -13.17 41.73 9.89
N GLU A 744 -14.25 41.93 9.12
CA GLU A 744 -15.51 42.45 9.58
C GLU A 744 -16.35 41.46 10.40
N LEU A 745 -16.12 40.16 10.19
CA LEU A 745 -16.82 39.08 10.90
C LEU A 745 -16.29 38.87 12.33
N VAL A 746 -15.10 39.36 12.62
CA VAL A 746 -14.48 39.20 13.94
C VAL A 746 -14.65 40.49 14.73
N PRO A 747 -15.30 40.47 15.89
CA PRO A 747 -15.48 41.68 16.71
C PRO A 747 -14.14 42.37 16.96
N SER A 748 -14.06 43.66 16.60
CA SER A 748 -12.94 44.53 16.94
C SER A 748 -12.96 44.73 18.45
N GLY A 749 -12.02 44.12 19.19
CA GLY A 749 -11.88 44.36 20.61
C GLY A 749 -12.01 43.12 21.48
N GLY A 750 -10.94 42.31 21.54
CA GLY A 750 -10.64 41.48 22.71
C GLY A 750 -9.92 42.27 23.77
N GLY A 751 -10.52 43.38 24.18
CA GLY A 751 -10.19 43.96 25.47
C GLY A 751 -10.71 43.06 26.59
N PRO A 752 -10.06 43.00 27.76
CA PRO A 752 -10.47 42.13 28.85
C PRO A 752 -11.94 42.42 29.21
N GLN A 753 -12.84 41.43 29.06
CA GLN A 753 -14.09 41.50 29.79
C GLN A 753 -13.71 41.49 31.28
N PRO A 754 -14.20 42.46 32.08
CA PRO A 754 -14.00 42.42 33.53
C PRO A 754 -14.66 41.16 34.08
N MET A 755 -13.95 40.44 34.96
CA MET A 755 -14.50 39.33 35.73
C MET A 755 -15.63 39.80 36.63
#